data_94cfe5c08909a9300fc17a49c3c9fec9
#
_entry.id   94cfe5c08909a9300fc17a49c3c9fec9
#
_cell.length_a   1.000
_cell.length_b   1.000
_cell.length_c   1.000
_cell.angle_alpha   90.00
_cell.angle_beta   90.00
_cell.angle_gamma   90.00
#
_symmetry.space_group_name_H-M   'P 1'
#
loop_
_entity.id
_entity.type
_entity.pdbx_description
1 polymer ?
#
loop_
_entity_poly.entity_id
_entity_poly.type
_entity_poly.pdbx_seq_one_letter_code
_entity_poly.pdbx_strand_id
1 'polypeptide(L)'
;MRRSAAPSQVLGSLTKKPRFIPPGKSNAVCPKTETEETKQDMKLKEIGEKHGSAPLFCDILGENQNEIFTQSVESSGKVKSTKSWNSANKCSKLEIKTQSAPKTDTVYLPASGMAKEAAAREEPDCLTKYFSVMWCKASKKKHKKWEGDAILITKGKSVILKDMEGKDIGRGTGYKSKELDSLEEGQTLMIGGKEIEVMGVISADDFSSGRCFQTGIATHDTVPTALPQTTMKPFCKPIKSACQPSTKDNILHISQSCKPRHNPNDSNSLVMPRPNASHQCMFNKAGLPVVDVVVDPYIANNLRPHQREGVVFLYECVMGMRVGGRFGAILADEMGLGKTLQCISLVWTLLRQGVYGCKPILKRALIVTPGSLVKNWKKEFQKWLGSERIKVFTVDQDHKVEEFINSPLCSVMIISYEMLLRSLDQIQAIEFNLLICDEGHRLKNSSIKTTTALTSLSCERRIILTGTPIQNDLQEFYALIEFVNPGVLGSLSTYRKIYEEPIVRSREPSATKEEKELGEKRAAELTRLTGLFILRRTQEVINRFLPPKKENIIFCRPTALQLELYRKLLSSQVISSCLQGWLENSPHLICIGALKKLCNHPCLLFKAVKEKSCDPKSDEHVESSLFEGLTDVFPQDYTSDTFSATDSGKLQVLVKLLAAIQELSSSERVVLVSNYTQTLNILQETCKSYGYSYTRLDGNTPVSQRQQIVDNFNRKFSPAFIFLLSSKAGGVGLNLIGASHLILYDIDWNPATDIQAMARVWRDGQKHTVHIYRLLTTG
;
A
#
# COMPACT_ATOMS: atom_id res chain seq x y z
N MET A 1 19.52 10.61 -14.53
CA MET A 1 20.85 10.00 -14.44
C MET A 1 21.69 10.77 -13.44
N ARG A 2 21.86 10.25 -12.25
CA ARG A 2 22.91 10.62 -11.31
C ARG A 2 23.29 9.35 -10.59
N ARG A 3 24.51 8.91 -10.84
CA ARG A 3 25.17 7.79 -10.19
C ARG A 3 25.65 8.27 -8.81
N SER A 4 25.35 7.51 -7.76
CA SER A 4 25.98 7.65 -6.46
C SER A 4 27.26 6.83 -6.45
N ALA A 5 28.38 7.50 -6.16
CA ALA A 5 29.68 6.86 -6.00
C ALA A 5 29.79 6.21 -4.61
N ALA A 6 30.35 5.02 -4.58
CA ALA A 6 30.75 4.33 -3.36
C ALA A 6 32.06 4.92 -2.80
N PRO A 7 32.28 4.92 -1.48
CA PRO A 7 33.52 5.45 -0.89
C PRO A 7 34.68 4.48 -1.08
N SER A 8 35.83 5.06 -1.43
CA SER A 8 37.12 4.40 -1.59
C SER A 8 37.66 3.82 -0.27
N GLN A 9 38.12 2.59 -0.35
CA GLN A 9 38.82 1.89 0.74
C GLN A 9 40.28 2.35 0.85
N VAL A 10 40.69 2.67 2.08
CA VAL A 10 42.09 2.87 2.46
C VAL A 10 42.67 1.51 2.86
N LEU A 11 43.81 1.15 2.26
CA LEU A 11 44.56 -0.05 2.55
C LEU A 11 45.19 -0.02 3.97
N GLY A 12 45.00 -1.08 4.73
CA GLY A 12 45.69 -1.37 5.97
C GLY A 12 45.81 -2.89 6.20
N SER A 13 47.03 -3.39 5.99
CA SER A 13 47.71 -4.62 6.46
C SER A 13 46.96 -5.91 6.79
N LEU A 14 47.29 -6.89 5.99
CA LEU A 14 47.47 -8.35 6.21
C LEU A 14 47.13 -8.97 7.58
N THR A 15 46.04 -9.75 7.62
CA THR A 15 45.97 -11.00 8.38
C THR A 15 45.22 -12.05 7.56
N LYS A 16 45.85 -13.27 7.52
CA LYS A 16 45.40 -14.40 6.70
C LYS A 16 44.03 -14.91 7.10
N LYS A 17 43.09 -15.00 6.13
CA LYS A 17 41.82 -15.72 6.27
C LYS A 17 42.03 -17.22 6.11
N PRO A 18 41.31 -18.09 6.83
CA PRO A 18 41.37 -19.53 6.67
C PRO A 18 40.78 -19.96 5.33
N ARG A 19 41.44 -20.86 4.64
CA ARG A 19 41.03 -21.50 3.38
C ARG A 19 39.88 -22.46 3.65
N PHE A 20 38.84 -22.36 2.86
CA PHE A 20 37.79 -23.38 2.73
C PHE A 20 38.41 -24.63 2.06
N ILE A 21 38.31 -25.79 2.71
CA ILE A 21 38.70 -27.08 2.18
C ILE A 21 37.46 -27.86 1.82
N PRO A 22 37.27 -28.28 0.57
CA PRO A 22 36.15 -29.17 0.21
C PRO A 22 36.44 -30.59 0.75
N PRO A 23 35.42 -31.38 1.16
CA PRO A 23 35.60 -32.71 1.68
C PRO A 23 36.06 -33.67 0.57
N GLY A 24 37.27 -34.09 0.67
CA GLY A 24 37.89 -35.12 -0.18
C GLY A 24 37.81 -36.49 0.47
N LYS A 25 37.65 -37.45 -0.40
CA LYS A 25 37.59 -38.90 -0.24
C LYS A 25 38.44 -39.48 0.89
N SER A 26 37.87 -40.38 1.68
CA SER A 26 38.61 -41.43 2.35
C SER A 26 37.90 -42.78 2.15
N ASN A 27 38.71 -43.72 1.67
CA ASN A 27 38.39 -45.12 1.46
C ASN A 27 38.42 -45.92 2.77
N ALA A 28 37.63 -46.94 2.78
CA ALA A 28 37.88 -48.29 3.23
C ALA A 28 37.43 -48.76 4.61
N VAL A 29 36.72 -49.85 4.52
CA VAL A 29 36.73 -51.09 5.28
C VAL A 29 35.66 -51.24 6.36
N CYS A 30 34.68 -52.10 6.00
CA CYS A 30 33.85 -52.91 6.91
C CYS A 30 34.68 -53.89 7.72
N PRO A 31 34.23 -54.32 8.90
CA PRO A 31 33.52 -55.61 8.94
C PRO A 31 32.27 -55.65 9.84
N LYS A 32 31.54 -56.74 9.58
CA LYS A 32 30.27 -57.23 10.13
C LYS A 32 30.36 -57.56 11.63
N THR A 33 29.27 -57.48 12.37
CA THR A 33 28.46 -58.58 12.96
C THR A 33 27.56 -58.06 14.08
N GLU A 34 26.30 -58.39 13.96
CA GLU A 34 25.40 -59.10 14.88
C GLU A 34 24.96 -58.47 16.23
N THR A 35 23.63 -58.32 16.29
CA THR A 35 22.65 -58.72 17.35
C THR A 35 22.62 -58.01 18.70
N GLU A 36 21.47 -57.62 19.02
CA GLU A 36 20.53 -57.93 20.09
C GLU A 36 19.95 -56.75 20.87
N GLU A 37 18.67 -56.91 21.11
CA GLU A 37 17.73 -56.10 21.87
C GLU A 37 18.20 -55.79 23.29
N THR A 38 17.83 -54.62 23.79
CA THR A 38 17.06 -54.51 25.05
C THR A 38 16.60 -53.10 25.37
N LYS A 39 15.39 -53.01 25.83
CA LYS A 39 14.72 -51.88 26.46
C LYS A 39 15.46 -51.37 27.68
N GLN A 40 15.53 -50.07 27.89
CA GLN A 40 15.17 -49.50 29.20
C GLN A 40 15.20 -47.95 29.15
N ASP A 41 14.18 -47.38 29.74
CA ASP A 41 13.98 -45.99 30.13
C ASP A 41 15.18 -45.41 30.91
N MET A 42 15.49 -44.17 30.66
CA MET A 42 15.72 -43.15 31.70
C MET A 42 16.04 -41.75 31.16
N LYS A 43 15.20 -40.82 31.55
CA LYS A 43 15.47 -39.45 31.97
C LYS A 43 16.57 -38.61 31.35
N LEU A 44 16.12 -37.56 30.68
CA LEU A 44 16.48 -36.14 30.85
C LEU A 44 17.86 -35.74 31.36
N LYS A 45 18.58 -35.02 30.55
CA LYS A 45 19.15 -33.74 30.97
C LYS A 45 19.34 -32.81 29.76
N GLU A 46 18.73 -31.64 29.85
CA GLU A 46 18.96 -30.49 29.01
C GLU A 46 20.40 -30.04 29.04
N ILE A 47 21.03 -29.83 27.89
CA ILE A 47 22.03 -28.81 27.72
C ILE A 47 21.74 -28.13 26.39
N GLY A 48 21.25 -26.90 26.49
CA GLY A 48 20.92 -26.06 25.35
C GLY A 48 22.20 -25.48 24.73
N GLU A 49 22.38 -25.67 23.46
CA GLU A 49 23.24 -24.80 22.67
C GLU A 49 22.37 -23.88 21.83
N LYS A 50 22.41 -22.61 22.22
CA LYS A 50 21.81 -21.49 21.52
C LYS A 50 22.62 -21.19 20.27
N HIS A 51 22.15 -21.57 19.10
CA HIS A 51 22.51 -20.89 17.88
C HIS A 51 21.43 -19.86 17.55
N GLY A 52 21.73 -18.61 17.92
CA GLY A 52 20.90 -17.46 17.61
C GLY A 52 20.98 -17.12 16.12
N SER A 53 19.96 -17.46 15.40
CA SER A 53 19.63 -16.78 14.15
C SER A 53 18.89 -15.49 14.50
N ALA A 54 19.44 -14.35 14.09
CA ALA A 54 18.80 -13.06 14.28
C ALA A 54 17.40 -13.05 13.61
N PRO A 55 16.35 -12.61 14.31
CA PRO A 55 15.01 -12.58 13.74
C PRO A 55 14.95 -11.60 12.55
N LEU A 56 14.28 -12.01 11.49
CA LEU A 56 13.91 -11.15 10.40
C LEU A 56 13.01 -10.01 10.96
N PHE A 57 13.17 -8.79 10.46
CA PHE A 57 12.38 -7.61 10.88
C PHE A 57 10.86 -7.86 10.90
N CYS A 58 10.39 -8.88 10.20
CA CYS A 58 9.01 -9.33 10.24
C CYS A 58 8.58 -9.91 11.58
N ASP A 59 9.50 -10.46 12.37
CA ASP A 59 9.19 -11.14 13.64
C ASP A 59 9.09 -10.15 14.80
N ILE A 60 9.74 -8.99 14.67
CA ILE A 60 9.73 -7.93 15.69
C ILE A 60 8.34 -7.25 15.83
N LEU A 61 7.53 -7.25 14.75
CA LEU A 61 6.19 -6.67 14.78
C LEU A 61 5.10 -7.61 15.33
N GLY A 62 5.42 -8.86 15.62
CA GLY A 62 4.45 -9.91 16.00
C GLY A 62 4.34 -10.25 17.48
N GLU A 63 5.37 -10.02 18.27
CA GLU A 63 5.43 -10.61 19.63
C GLU A 63 4.91 -9.73 20.78
N ASN A 64 4.68 -8.43 20.60
CA ASN A 64 4.40 -7.52 21.71
C ASN A 64 2.94 -7.08 21.90
N GLN A 65 1.95 -7.80 21.36
CA GLN A 65 0.54 -7.36 21.52
C GLN A 65 -0.27 -8.09 22.63
N ASN A 66 0.29 -9.10 23.28
CA ASN A 66 -0.48 -9.88 24.28
C ASN A 66 -0.29 -9.49 25.76
N GLU A 67 0.63 -8.57 26.09
CA GLU A 67 0.90 -8.23 27.50
C GLU A 67 0.31 -6.91 28.01
N ILE A 68 -0.38 -6.13 27.19
CA ILE A 68 -0.85 -4.78 27.59
C ILE A 68 -2.28 -4.77 28.15
N PHE A 69 -2.95 -5.91 28.26
CA PHE A 69 -4.37 -5.91 28.70
C PHE A 69 -4.66 -6.34 30.16
N THR A 70 -3.64 -6.50 31.00
CA THR A 70 -3.88 -6.95 32.41
C THR A 70 -3.16 -6.17 33.47
N GLN A 71 -2.86 -4.90 33.33
CA GLN A 71 -2.46 -4.10 34.49
C GLN A 71 -2.93 -2.65 34.38
N SER A 72 -4.13 -2.40 34.88
CA SER A 72 -4.55 -1.10 35.35
C SER A 72 -5.66 -1.27 36.42
N VAL A 73 -5.30 -1.50 37.66
CA VAL A 73 -6.00 -1.00 38.86
C VAL A 73 -5.00 -1.01 40.01
N GLU A 74 -5.00 0.12 40.76
CA GLU A 74 -4.35 0.40 42.04
C GLU A 74 -2.87 0.80 42.00
N SER A 75 -2.43 1.92 42.48
CA SER A 75 -2.78 2.69 43.68
C SER A 75 -2.02 4.03 43.73
N SER A 76 -2.68 4.95 44.38
CA SER A 76 -2.26 6.25 44.88
C SER A 76 -0.90 6.36 45.61
N GLY A 77 -0.23 7.53 45.43
CA GLY A 77 0.50 8.05 46.59
C GLY A 77 1.79 8.84 46.36
N LYS A 78 1.68 10.18 46.52
CA LYS A 78 2.65 11.15 47.10
C LYS A 78 3.93 11.57 46.38
N VAL A 79 3.84 12.78 45.83
CA VAL A 79 4.64 14.03 46.11
C VAL A 79 6.05 13.85 46.69
N LYS A 80 7.05 14.38 45.97
CA LYS A 80 7.98 15.42 46.46
C LYS A 80 8.83 16.04 45.37
N SER A 81 8.88 17.36 45.46
CA SER A 81 9.69 18.37 44.75
C SER A 81 11.19 18.22 45.00
N THR A 82 12.03 18.66 44.06
CA THR A 82 12.92 19.81 44.22
C THR A 82 14.06 19.83 43.16
N LYS A 83 14.25 21.05 42.69
CA LYS A 83 15.49 21.78 42.38
C LYS A 83 16.16 21.67 41.01
N SER A 84 16.05 22.82 40.42
CA SER A 84 16.90 23.50 39.39
C SER A 84 18.40 23.37 39.64
N TRP A 85 19.15 23.36 38.51
CA TRP A 85 20.47 24.05 38.46
C TRP A 85 20.74 24.55 37.06
N ASN A 86 20.98 25.87 37.01
CA ASN A 86 21.58 26.63 35.93
C ASN A 86 23.11 26.59 36.00
N SER A 87 23.78 26.68 34.88
CA SER A 87 24.97 27.57 34.59
C SER A 87 25.58 27.09 33.27
N ALA A 88 25.67 27.93 32.26
CA ALA A 88 26.55 29.06 31.94
C ALA A 88 28.03 28.66 31.82
N ASN A 89 28.56 28.77 30.62
CA ASN A 89 29.73 29.60 30.21
C ASN A 89 30.46 29.02 28.98
N LYS A 90 30.57 29.83 28.01
CA LYS A 90 31.71 30.65 27.47
C LYS A 90 32.57 30.00 26.38
N CYS A 91 32.53 30.66 25.27
CA CYS A 91 33.52 31.53 24.57
C CYS A 91 34.57 30.86 23.66
N SER A 92 34.62 31.31 22.42
CA SER A 92 35.66 32.07 21.68
C SER A 92 35.35 32.09 20.19
N LYS A 93 35.08 33.16 19.60
CA LYS A 93 35.78 34.25 18.85
C LYS A 93 36.82 33.74 17.83
N LEU A 94 36.60 34.12 16.57
CA LEU A 94 37.57 34.82 15.73
C LEU A 94 36.87 35.48 14.52
N GLU A 95 37.11 36.73 14.42
CA GLU A 95 36.92 37.81 13.46
C GLU A 95 37.61 37.55 12.11
N ILE A 96 37.28 38.30 11.04
CA ILE A 96 37.83 39.57 10.52
C ILE A 96 37.25 39.79 9.10
N LYS A 97 36.76 40.83 8.66
CA LYS A 97 36.81 42.27 8.40
C LYS A 97 36.03 42.62 7.13
N THR A 98 35.24 43.59 7.19
CA THR A 98 35.15 45.06 6.88
C THR A 98 35.05 45.40 5.40
N GLN A 99 34.22 46.32 4.94
CA GLN A 99 33.99 47.77 5.06
C GLN A 99 32.78 48.13 4.19
N SER A 100 31.97 49.14 4.28
CA SER A 100 31.92 50.46 4.93
C SER A 100 30.55 51.12 4.70
N ALA A 101 30.08 51.86 5.68
CA ALA A 101 28.96 52.80 5.61
C ALA A 101 29.46 54.19 5.09
N PRO A 102 28.71 55.32 5.01
CA PRO A 102 27.89 55.85 6.10
C PRO A 102 26.64 56.72 5.74
N LYS A 103 25.80 56.96 6.79
CA LYS A 103 25.16 58.21 7.30
C LYS A 103 23.97 58.78 6.50
N THR A 104 22.91 59.33 7.08
CA THR A 104 22.59 59.93 8.38
C THR A 104 21.10 60.12 8.55
N ASP A 105 20.59 59.92 9.77
CA ASP A 105 19.78 60.78 10.67
C ASP A 105 18.39 61.25 10.19
N THR A 106 17.35 61.28 10.94
CA THR A 106 17.01 61.45 12.36
C THR A 106 15.50 61.37 12.55
N VAL A 107 15.04 60.63 13.56
CA VAL A 107 14.13 60.95 14.68
C VAL A 107 12.94 61.91 14.45
N TYR A 108 11.70 61.46 14.76
CA TYR A 108 10.75 61.93 15.77
C TYR A 108 9.30 61.44 15.51
N LEU A 109 8.70 60.84 16.49
CA LEU A 109 7.26 60.82 16.80
C LEU A 109 6.98 62.03 17.72
N PRO A 110 5.77 62.54 18.01
CA PRO A 110 4.45 61.89 18.01
C PRO A 110 3.24 62.83 17.70
N ALA A 111 2.04 62.20 17.74
CA ALA A 111 0.74 62.63 18.24
C ALA A 111 -0.18 63.58 17.44
N SER A 112 -1.38 63.06 17.24
CA SER A 112 -2.73 63.65 17.35
C SER A 112 -3.10 64.98 16.71
N GLY A 113 -4.22 65.00 16.01
CA GLY A 113 -4.97 66.25 15.80
C GLY A 113 -5.90 66.27 14.61
N MET A 114 -7.18 66.34 14.90
CA MET A 114 -8.38 66.52 14.09
C MET A 114 -8.31 67.58 12.97
N ALA A 115 -9.08 67.24 11.92
CA ALA A 115 -9.99 68.05 11.10
C ALA A 115 -9.49 69.28 10.37
N LYS A 116 -9.68 69.30 9.07
CA LYS A 116 -10.63 70.18 8.36
C LYS A 116 -10.59 70.01 6.85
N GLU A 117 -11.77 70.07 6.26
CA GLU A 117 -12.11 70.15 4.85
C GLU A 117 -11.31 71.17 4.06
N ALA A 118 -10.96 70.82 2.82
CA ALA A 118 -10.93 71.77 1.72
C ALA A 118 -11.15 71.03 0.41
N ALA A 119 -12.28 71.34 -0.22
CA ALA A 119 -12.68 70.89 -1.55
C ALA A 119 -11.75 71.44 -2.63
N ALA A 120 -11.39 70.56 -3.61
CA ALA A 120 -11.08 70.98 -4.96
C ALA A 120 -11.11 69.83 -5.98
N ARG A 121 -12.05 69.92 -6.89
CA ARG A 121 -12.07 69.48 -8.30
C ARG A 121 -12.08 68.00 -8.59
N GLU A 122 -13.28 67.54 -8.99
CA GLU A 122 -13.60 66.34 -9.73
C GLU A 122 -12.89 66.31 -11.08
N GLU A 123 -12.02 65.28 -11.29
CA GLU A 123 -11.71 64.77 -12.63
C GLU A 123 -12.41 63.42 -12.84
N PRO A 124 -12.76 63.03 -14.08
CA PRO A 124 -13.73 61.94 -14.34
C PRO A 124 -13.25 60.58 -13.87
N ASP A 125 -14.18 59.85 -13.30
CA ASP A 125 -14.18 58.51 -12.75
C ASP A 125 -13.35 57.56 -13.60
N CYS A 126 -12.17 57.18 -13.16
CA CYS A 126 -11.37 56.15 -13.71
C CYS A 126 -11.90 54.83 -13.13
N LEU A 127 -12.69 54.10 -13.90
CA LEU A 127 -13.30 52.81 -13.52
C LEU A 127 -12.20 51.87 -13.02
N THR A 128 -12.21 51.55 -11.74
CA THR A 128 -11.35 50.49 -11.17
C THR A 128 -11.99 49.16 -11.42
N LYS A 129 -11.25 48.20 -12.05
CA LYS A 129 -11.71 46.86 -12.30
C LYS A 129 -10.87 45.88 -11.51
N TYR A 130 -11.49 44.77 -11.11
CA TYR A 130 -10.89 43.72 -10.31
C TYR A 130 -10.99 42.38 -11.07
N PHE A 131 -9.86 41.63 -11.10
CA PHE A 131 -9.80 40.36 -11.80
C PHE A 131 -9.18 39.29 -10.90
N SER A 132 -9.72 38.09 -10.97
CA SER A 132 -9.06 36.87 -10.45
C SER A 132 -8.02 36.44 -11.47
N VAL A 133 -6.79 36.19 -11.03
CA VAL A 133 -5.66 35.83 -11.90
C VAL A 133 -4.82 34.74 -11.29
N MET A 134 -4.21 33.89 -12.13
CA MET A 134 -3.09 33.06 -11.72
C MET A 134 -1.77 33.74 -12.07
N TRP A 135 -0.74 33.57 -11.26
CA TRP A 135 0.54 34.21 -11.49
C TRP A 135 1.73 33.26 -11.40
N CYS A 136 2.78 33.55 -12.15
CA CYS A 136 4.05 32.85 -12.08
C CYS A 136 5.21 33.84 -12.31
N LYS A 137 6.45 33.43 -11.95
CA LYS A 137 7.65 34.18 -12.34
C LYS A 137 7.85 34.09 -13.85
N ALA A 138 8.15 35.21 -14.49
CA ALA A 138 8.40 35.29 -15.92
C ALA A 138 9.47 34.26 -16.36
N SER A 139 9.13 33.38 -17.30
CA SER A 139 10.01 32.31 -17.77
C SER A 139 9.83 32.08 -19.28
N LYS A 140 10.95 31.91 -20.00
CA LYS A 140 10.96 31.56 -21.45
C LYS A 140 10.64 30.09 -21.74
N LYS A 141 10.31 29.28 -20.72
CA LYS A 141 10.00 27.86 -20.89
C LYS A 141 8.58 27.64 -21.44
N LYS A 142 8.42 26.68 -22.36
CA LYS A 142 7.16 26.35 -23.02
C LYS A 142 6.07 25.82 -22.04
N HIS A 143 6.47 25.26 -20.91
CA HIS A 143 5.57 24.87 -19.82
C HIS A 143 5.86 25.73 -18.60
N LYS A 144 4.91 26.57 -18.22
CA LYS A 144 4.98 27.48 -17.08
C LYS A 144 4.56 26.75 -15.81
N LYS A 145 5.18 27.08 -14.69
CA LYS A 145 4.79 26.58 -13.37
C LYS A 145 4.12 27.73 -12.63
N TRP A 146 2.80 27.69 -12.55
CA TRP A 146 2.00 28.66 -11.81
C TRP A 146 2.30 28.55 -10.32
N GLU A 147 2.48 29.72 -9.64
CA GLU A 147 2.90 29.79 -8.23
C GLU A 147 1.69 29.96 -7.30
N GLY A 148 0.56 30.48 -7.79
CA GLY A 148 -0.68 30.61 -7.01
C GLY A 148 -1.70 31.55 -7.64
N ASP A 149 -2.84 31.68 -6.95
CA ASP A 149 -3.91 32.62 -7.30
C ASP A 149 -3.62 33.99 -6.72
N ALA A 150 -4.13 35.04 -7.39
CA ALA A 150 -3.97 36.44 -6.98
C ALA A 150 -5.12 37.29 -7.50
N ILE A 151 -5.23 38.52 -7.02
CA ILE A 151 -6.22 39.51 -7.46
C ILE A 151 -5.48 40.66 -8.14
N LEU A 152 -5.86 40.90 -9.39
CA LEU A 152 -5.40 42.05 -10.16
C LEU A 152 -6.37 43.22 -10.03
N ILE A 153 -5.86 44.39 -9.63
CA ILE A 153 -6.62 45.62 -9.55
C ILE A 153 -6.07 46.55 -10.65
N THR A 154 -6.92 46.99 -11.55
CA THR A 154 -6.57 47.96 -12.59
C THR A 154 -7.19 49.31 -12.30
N LYS A 155 -6.38 50.38 -12.32
CA LYS A 155 -6.84 51.74 -12.12
C LYS A 155 -6.17 52.67 -13.15
N GLY A 156 -6.89 53.06 -14.18
CA GLY A 156 -6.39 53.87 -15.25
C GLY A 156 -5.24 53.24 -16.03
N LYS A 157 -4.01 53.70 -15.81
CA LYS A 157 -2.77 53.16 -16.46
C LYS A 157 -1.90 52.38 -15.49
N SER A 158 -2.40 52.07 -14.30
CA SER A 158 -1.68 51.34 -13.25
C SER A 158 -2.37 50.06 -12.88
N VAL A 159 -1.59 49.07 -12.46
CA VAL A 159 -2.06 47.76 -11.99
C VAL A 159 -1.38 47.38 -10.68
N ILE A 160 -2.15 46.76 -9.79
CA ILE A 160 -1.66 46.23 -8.52
C ILE A 160 -2.04 44.76 -8.47
N LEU A 161 -1.11 43.89 -8.16
CA LEU A 161 -1.33 42.44 -7.98
C LEU A 161 -1.24 42.11 -6.48
N LYS A 162 -2.32 41.56 -5.93
CA LYS A 162 -2.41 41.11 -4.53
C LYS A 162 -2.52 39.60 -4.45
N ASP A 163 -1.84 38.99 -3.45
CA ASP A 163 -2.08 37.57 -3.14
C ASP A 163 -3.42 37.36 -2.43
N MET A 164 -3.78 36.10 -2.18
CA MET A 164 -5.04 35.73 -1.52
C MET A 164 -5.10 36.13 -0.04
N GLU A 165 -3.98 36.62 0.53
CA GLU A 165 -3.89 37.17 1.87
C GLU A 165 -4.06 38.72 1.86
N GLY A 166 -4.26 39.32 0.67
CA GLY A 166 -4.45 40.75 0.47
C GLY A 166 -3.15 41.58 0.41
N LYS A 167 -1.99 40.93 0.40
CA LYS A 167 -0.68 41.58 0.35
C LYS A 167 -0.26 41.90 -1.09
N ASP A 168 0.35 43.06 -1.30
CA ASP A 168 0.84 43.46 -2.62
C ASP A 168 2.05 42.61 -3.04
N ILE A 169 1.91 41.82 -4.10
CA ILE A 169 2.98 40.99 -4.66
C ILE A 169 3.56 41.55 -5.96
N GLY A 170 2.93 42.56 -6.57
CA GLY A 170 3.43 43.21 -7.77
C GLY A 170 2.70 44.53 -8.06
N ARG A 171 3.42 45.50 -8.61
CA ARG A 171 2.84 46.75 -9.10
C ARG A 171 3.43 47.09 -10.46
N GLY A 172 2.64 47.72 -11.32
CA GLY A 172 3.09 48.17 -12.64
C GLY A 172 2.35 49.41 -13.06
N THR A 173 3.04 50.29 -13.80
CA THR A 173 2.49 51.53 -14.37
C THR A 173 2.89 51.65 -15.83
N GLY A 174 2.16 52.47 -16.60
CA GLY A 174 2.47 52.73 -18.02
C GLY A 174 1.73 51.84 -19.02
N TYR A 175 0.72 51.09 -18.61
CA TYR A 175 -0.14 50.32 -19.50
C TYR A 175 -1.06 51.23 -20.30
N LYS A 176 -1.47 50.79 -21.50
CA LYS A 176 -2.50 51.46 -22.28
C LYS A 176 -3.86 51.22 -21.69
N SER A 177 -4.65 52.26 -21.39
CA SER A 177 -5.98 52.09 -20.79
C SER A 177 -6.88 51.14 -21.59
N LYS A 178 -6.82 51.21 -22.92
CA LYS A 178 -7.57 50.27 -23.80
C LYS A 178 -7.17 48.81 -23.63
N GLU A 179 -5.93 48.53 -23.31
CA GLU A 179 -5.40 47.20 -23.07
C GLU A 179 -5.90 46.62 -21.72
N LEU A 180 -5.96 47.46 -20.68
CA LEU A 180 -6.50 47.07 -19.38
C LEU A 180 -8.04 47.01 -19.35
N ASP A 181 -8.71 47.79 -20.22
CA ASP A 181 -10.16 47.80 -20.32
C ASP A 181 -10.71 46.59 -21.10
N SER A 182 -9.88 46.02 -21.99
CA SER A 182 -10.22 44.86 -22.83
C SER A 182 -9.66 43.54 -22.31
N LEU A 183 -9.29 43.43 -21.02
CA LEU A 183 -8.81 42.19 -20.43
C LEU A 183 -9.97 41.18 -20.31
N GLU A 184 -9.78 40.03 -20.95
CA GLU A 184 -10.72 38.90 -20.96
C GLU A 184 -10.07 37.65 -20.36
N GLU A 185 -10.88 36.68 -19.98
CA GLU A 185 -10.46 35.39 -19.45
C GLU A 185 -9.49 34.67 -20.40
N GLY A 186 -8.38 34.14 -19.88
CA GLY A 186 -7.32 33.49 -20.64
C GLY A 186 -6.25 34.43 -21.19
N GLN A 187 -6.37 35.75 -21.03
CA GLN A 187 -5.31 36.71 -21.44
C GLN A 187 -4.19 36.79 -20.42
N THR A 188 -2.97 36.98 -20.94
CA THR A 188 -1.78 37.09 -20.09
C THR A 188 -1.22 38.49 -20.07
N LEU A 189 -0.76 38.95 -18.90
CA LEU A 189 -0.14 40.27 -18.71
C LEU A 189 1.13 40.14 -17.91
N MET A 190 2.12 41.00 -18.17
CA MET A 190 3.41 41.02 -17.46
C MET A 190 3.42 42.14 -16.44
N ILE A 191 3.65 41.85 -15.16
CA ILE A 191 3.66 42.82 -14.05
C ILE A 191 4.92 42.62 -13.21
N GLY A 192 5.85 43.56 -13.24
CA GLY A 192 7.02 43.57 -12.38
C GLY A 192 7.85 42.25 -12.38
N GLY A 193 8.06 41.65 -13.56
CA GLY A 193 8.81 40.39 -13.68
C GLY A 193 7.99 39.14 -13.34
N LYS A 194 6.67 39.28 -13.18
CA LYS A 194 5.70 38.20 -13.05
C LYS A 194 4.79 38.18 -14.28
N GLU A 195 4.37 36.98 -14.69
CA GLU A 195 3.39 36.79 -15.72
C GLU A 195 2.10 36.31 -15.05
N ILE A 196 0.99 36.95 -15.40
CA ILE A 196 -0.35 36.62 -14.91
C ILE A 196 -1.22 36.13 -16.05
N GLU A 197 -2.22 35.31 -15.75
CA GLU A 197 -3.30 34.89 -16.63
C GLU A 197 -4.63 35.20 -15.97
N VAL A 198 -5.50 35.90 -16.71
CA VAL A 198 -6.81 36.32 -16.18
C VAL A 198 -7.75 35.13 -16.18
N MET A 199 -8.34 34.87 -15.01
CA MET A 199 -9.26 33.74 -14.80
C MET A 199 -10.72 34.18 -14.74
N GLY A 200 -11.00 35.46 -14.50
CA GLY A 200 -12.35 36.01 -14.45
C GLY A 200 -12.41 37.40 -13.85
N VAL A 201 -13.57 38.05 -13.94
CA VAL A 201 -13.83 39.39 -13.41
C VAL A 201 -14.44 39.26 -12.01
N ILE A 202 -13.95 40.07 -11.06
CA ILE A 202 -14.47 40.16 -9.69
C ILE A 202 -15.36 41.41 -9.59
N SER A 203 -16.53 41.29 -8.95
CA SER A 203 -17.37 42.47 -8.69
C SER A 203 -16.71 43.41 -7.63
N ALA A 204 -16.99 44.71 -7.74
CA ALA A 204 -16.50 45.67 -6.76
C ALA A 204 -17.04 45.37 -5.34
N ASP A 205 -18.25 44.80 -5.24
CA ASP A 205 -18.85 44.42 -3.97
C ASP A 205 -18.18 43.19 -3.35
N ASP A 206 -17.75 42.23 -4.14
CA ASP A 206 -17.02 41.06 -3.65
C ASP A 206 -15.60 41.43 -3.22
N PHE A 207 -14.98 42.38 -3.89
CA PHE A 207 -13.69 42.89 -3.47
C PHE A 207 -13.79 43.71 -2.19
N SER A 208 -14.79 44.63 -2.08
CA SER A 208 -14.97 45.49 -0.91
C SER A 208 -15.42 44.74 0.34
N SER A 209 -16.18 43.66 0.16
CA SER A 209 -16.62 42.75 1.24
C SER A 209 -15.54 41.74 1.65
N GLY A 210 -14.40 41.69 0.95
CA GLY A 210 -13.32 40.74 1.20
C GLY A 210 -13.62 39.30 0.82
N ARG A 211 -14.75 39.02 0.16
CA ARG A 211 -15.15 37.67 -0.25
C ARG A 211 -14.19 37.04 -1.26
N CYS A 212 -13.57 37.83 -2.09
CA CYS A 212 -12.58 37.40 -3.06
C CYS A 212 -11.26 36.90 -2.45
N PHE A 213 -10.99 37.16 -1.15
CA PHE A 213 -9.82 36.67 -0.41
C PHE A 213 -10.10 35.41 0.41
N GLN A 214 -11.35 34.89 0.38
CA GLN A 214 -11.72 33.64 1.05
C GLN A 214 -11.64 32.47 0.06
N THR A 215 -10.67 31.62 0.21
CA THR A 215 -10.57 30.34 -0.51
C THR A 215 -11.63 29.38 -0.01
N GLY A 216 -12.72 29.24 -0.74
CA GLY A 216 -13.69 28.15 -0.53
C GLY A 216 -15.17 28.53 -0.71
N ILE A 217 -15.77 27.96 -1.75
CA ILE A 217 -17.19 27.78 -2.01
C ILE A 217 -17.91 28.97 -2.67
N ALA A 218 -17.94 28.94 -3.99
CA ALA A 218 -18.94 29.64 -4.78
C ALA A 218 -20.22 28.80 -4.84
N THR A 219 -21.27 29.24 -4.18
CA THR A 219 -22.65 28.82 -4.45
C THR A 219 -23.25 29.76 -5.49
N HIS A 220 -23.51 29.25 -6.67
CA HIS A 220 -24.33 29.95 -7.65
C HIS A 220 -25.79 29.83 -7.27
N ASP A 221 -26.37 30.91 -6.80
CA ASP A 221 -27.80 31.15 -6.80
C ASP A 221 -28.24 31.80 -8.12
N THR A 222 -28.95 31.08 -8.94
CA THR A 222 -29.75 31.64 -10.02
C THR A 222 -31.22 31.51 -9.70
N VAL A 223 -31.89 32.63 -9.60
CA VAL A 223 -33.33 32.81 -9.35
C VAL A 223 -34.12 32.47 -10.62
N PRO A 224 -35.34 31.90 -10.51
CA PRO A 224 -36.06 31.28 -11.63
C PRO A 224 -37.08 32.24 -12.28
N THR A 225 -37.29 32.00 -13.56
CA THR A 225 -38.44 32.56 -14.31
C THR A 225 -39.53 31.51 -14.45
N ALA A 226 -40.77 32.00 -14.31
CA ALA A 226 -41.98 31.26 -14.02
C ALA A 226 -42.71 30.62 -15.23
N LEU A 227 -43.47 29.53 -14.91
CA LEU A 227 -44.79 29.04 -15.36
C LEU A 227 -44.90 28.22 -16.66
N PRO A 228 -45.92 27.36 -16.83
CA PRO A 228 -47.12 27.11 -16.02
C PRO A 228 -47.47 25.64 -15.67
N GLN A 229 -48.45 25.54 -14.82
CA GLN A 229 -49.13 24.42 -14.16
C GLN A 229 -49.75 23.35 -15.07
N THR A 230 -49.79 22.13 -14.61
CA THR A 230 -50.95 21.26 -14.72
C THR A 230 -51.15 20.39 -13.47
N THR A 231 -52.35 20.34 -13.06
CA THR A 231 -52.99 19.79 -11.86
C THR A 231 -53.07 18.26 -11.87
N MET A 232 -52.90 17.62 -10.71
CA MET A 232 -53.78 16.53 -10.24
C MET A 232 -53.70 16.39 -8.72
N LYS A 233 -54.86 16.17 -8.13
CA LYS A 233 -55.25 16.28 -6.72
C LYS A 233 -55.07 14.97 -5.92
N PRO A 234 -55.43 15.01 -4.62
CA PRO A 234 -54.74 14.30 -3.56
C PRO A 234 -55.57 13.17 -2.91
N PHE A 235 -55.01 12.43 -1.99
CA PHE A 235 -55.78 11.57 -1.09
C PHE A 235 -55.61 11.95 0.39
N CYS A 236 -56.74 11.80 1.10
CA CYS A 236 -57.11 12.49 2.33
C CYS A 236 -56.76 11.83 3.64
N LYS A 237 -56.78 12.66 4.68
CA LYS A 237 -56.78 12.36 6.13
C LYS A 237 -58.14 11.87 6.64
N PRO A 238 -58.23 11.45 7.91
CA PRO A 238 -59.14 12.06 8.89
C PRO A 238 -58.43 12.43 10.22
N ILE A 239 -58.56 13.62 10.81
CA ILE A 239 -59.65 14.34 11.51
C ILE A 239 -60.00 13.68 12.89
N LYS A 240 -59.96 14.29 14.02
CA LYS A 240 -60.16 15.56 14.72
C LYS A 240 -59.83 15.31 16.21
N SER A 241 -59.51 16.22 17.05
CA SER A 241 -60.39 17.25 17.60
C SER A 241 -59.62 18.34 18.38
N ALA A 242 -60.27 19.45 18.52
CA ALA A 242 -59.84 20.74 18.99
C ALA A 242 -59.82 20.88 20.53
N CYS A 243 -59.00 21.82 21.02
CA CYS A 243 -59.35 22.90 21.92
C CYS A 243 -58.26 23.96 22.01
N GLN A 244 -58.69 25.20 22.24
CA GLN A 244 -57.99 26.47 22.10
C GLN A 244 -57.15 26.90 23.33
N PRO A 245 -56.56 28.11 23.38
CA PRO A 245 -55.11 28.33 23.60
C PRO A 245 -54.80 28.97 24.95
N SER A 246 -53.59 28.83 25.41
CA SER A 246 -52.99 29.76 26.38
C SER A 246 -51.49 29.84 26.19
N THR A 247 -51.05 31.06 26.10
CA THR A 247 -49.71 31.64 26.11
C THR A 247 -48.74 31.03 27.07
N LYS A 248 -47.52 30.80 26.63
CA LYS A 248 -46.19 31.22 27.14
C LYS A 248 -45.10 30.26 26.80
N ASP A 249 -44.07 30.82 26.25
CA ASP A 249 -42.65 30.39 26.20
C ASP A 249 -42.32 29.05 26.83
N ASN A 250 -42.05 28.06 25.96
CA ASN A 250 -41.19 26.95 26.30
C ASN A 250 -40.45 26.53 25.03
N ILE A 251 -39.18 26.87 24.98
CA ILE A 251 -38.21 26.26 24.11
C ILE A 251 -38.15 24.78 24.52
N LEU A 252 -38.99 23.96 23.93
CA LEU A 252 -38.90 22.51 24.04
C LEU A 252 -37.74 22.05 23.19
N HIS A 253 -36.59 21.85 23.85
CA HIS A 253 -35.59 20.89 23.40
C HIS A 253 -36.29 19.55 23.20
N ILE A 254 -36.72 19.29 21.96
CA ILE A 254 -37.04 17.94 21.53
C ILE A 254 -35.74 17.17 21.51
N SER A 255 -35.36 16.60 22.64
CA SER A 255 -34.36 15.54 22.72
C SER A 255 -35.00 14.31 22.04
N GLN A 256 -34.89 14.24 20.71
CA GLN A 256 -35.06 12.97 20.04
C GLN A 256 -34.00 12.02 20.65
N SER A 257 -34.45 11.09 21.47
CA SER A 257 -33.60 10.06 22.02
C SER A 257 -33.05 9.20 20.88
N CYS A 258 -31.86 9.55 20.37
CA CYS A 258 -31.18 8.75 19.37
C CYS A 258 -30.86 7.40 19.99
N LYS A 259 -31.55 6.35 19.56
CA LYS A 259 -31.30 4.98 19.97
C LYS A 259 -30.28 4.32 19.03
N PRO A 260 -29.46 3.39 19.52
CA PRO A 260 -28.60 2.55 18.67
C PRO A 260 -29.43 1.85 17.61
N ARG A 261 -28.88 1.70 16.41
CA ARG A 261 -29.56 1.05 15.29
C ARG A 261 -29.83 -0.45 15.52
N HIS A 262 -28.95 -1.11 16.22
CA HIS A 262 -29.03 -2.51 16.63
C HIS A 262 -28.87 -2.59 18.15
N ASN A 263 -29.39 -3.66 18.75
CA ASN A 263 -29.33 -3.85 20.19
C ASN A 263 -27.89 -4.11 20.66
N PRO A 264 -27.29 -3.26 21.50
CA PRO A 264 -25.93 -3.48 22.01
C PRO A 264 -25.83 -4.62 23.02
N ASN A 265 -26.95 -5.02 23.64
CA ASN A 265 -26.98 -6.00 24.73
C ASN A 265 -27.20 -7.45 24.25
N ASP A 266 -27.33 -7.67 22.93
CA ASP A 266 -27.42 -9.04 22.41
C ASP A 266 -26.09 -9.77 22.63
N SER A 267 -26.16 -11.04 23.01
CA SER A 267 -25.01 -11.85 23.41
C SER A 267 -23.90 -11.95 22.36
N ASN A 268 -24.22 -11.74 21.10
CA ASN A 268 -23.27 -11.78 19.97
C ASN A 268 -23.05 -10.43 19.29
N SER A 269 -23.54 -9.34 19.90
CA SER A 269 -23.33 -7.99 19.37
C SER A 269 -21.85 -7.62 19.29
N LEU A 270 -21.48 -6.91 18.24
CA LEU A 270 -20.17 -6.26 18.12
C LEU A 270 -20.37 -4.76 18.25
N VAL A 271 -20.15 -4.25 19.47
CA VAL A 271 -20.28 -2.84 19.80
C VAL A 271 -18.93 -2.15 19.60
N MET A 272 -18.95 -1.01 18.92
CA MET A 272 -17.74 -0.21 18.71
C MET A 272 -17.41 0.60 19.96
N PRO A 273 -16.12 0.87 20.23
CA PRO A 273 -15.69 1.69 21.33
C PRO A 273 -16.30 3.10 21.30
N ARG A 274 -16.67 3.62 22.46
CA ARG A 274 -17.13 5.00 22.60
C ARG A 274 -15.94 5.96 22.60
N PRO A 275 -16.07 7.15 22.00
CA PRO A 275 -15.02 8.16 22.00
C PRO A 275 -14.81 8.71 23.44
N ASN A 276 -13.56 8.99 23.78
CA ASN A 276 -13.20 9.65 25.03
C ASN A 276 -13.58 11.14 25.03
N ALA A 277 -13.46 11.80 26.19
CA ALA A 277 -13.83 13.21 26.34
C ALA A 277 -13.04 14.13 25.40
N SER A 278 -11.75 13.89 25.21
CA SER A 278 -10.90 14.68 24.29
C SER A 278 -11.38 14.58 22.85
N HIS A 279 -11.73 13.39 22.39
CA HIS A 279 -12.28 13.18 21.04
C HIS A 279 -13.66 13.85 20.89
N GLN A 280 -14.51 13.76 21.91
CA GLN A 280 -15.81 14.42 21.91
C GLN A 280 -15.64 15.95 21.81
N CYS A 281 -14.71 16.53 22.56
CA CYS A 281 -14.41 17.97 22.49
C CYS A 281 -13.96 18.41 21.10
N MET A 282 -13.13 17.61 20.41
CA MET A 282 -12.62 17.93 19.09
C MET A 282 -13.67 17.75 17.98
N PHE A 283 -14.44 16.66 18.00
CA PHE A 283 -15.27 16.24 16.86
C PHE A 283 -16.77 16.36 17.09
N ASN A 284 -17.24 16.63 18.32
CA ASN A 284 -18.65 16.83 18.64
C ASN A 284 -18.98 18.27 19.04
N LYS A 285 -18.53 19.24 18.24
CA LYS A 285 -18.79 20.68 18.50
C LYS A 285 -20.28 21.03 18.62
N ALA A 286 -21.15 20.22 18.00
CA ALA A 286 -22.60 20.41 18.06
C ALA A 286 -23.27 19.81 19.32
N GLY A 287 -22.52 19.21 20.25
CA GLY A 287 -23.05 18.61 21.47
C GLY A 287 -24.03 17.47 21.24
N LEU A 288 -23.94 16.75 20.14
CA LEU A 288 -24.86 15.66 19.81
C LEU A 288 -24.72 14.50 20.82
N PRO A 289 -25.80 13.77 21.14
CA PRO A 289 -25.73 12.64 22.05
C PRO A 289 -24.78 11.56 21.50
N VAL A 290 -23.97 11.00 22.39
CA VAL A 290 -23.09 9.86 22.08
C VAL A 290 -23.92 8.59 22.10
N VAL A 291 -23.95 7.88 20.97
CA VAL A 291 -24.77 6.67 20.78
C VAL A 291 -23.89 5.49 20.41
N ASP A 292 -24.22 4.31 20.90
CA ASP A 292 -23.50 3.10 20.58
C ASP A 292 -23.62 2.75 19.09
N VAL A 293 -22.48 2.51 18.47
CA VAL A 293 -22.39 2.02 17.10
C VAL A 293 -22.25 0.51 17.17
N VAL A 294 -23.21 -0.21 16.65
CA VAL A 294 -23.27 -1.68 16.68
C VAL A 294 -23.20 -2.23 15.27
N VAL A 295 -22.28 -3.13 15.01
CA VAL A 295 -22.18 -3.80 13.70
C VAL A 295 -23.46 -4.60 13.45
N ASP A 296 -23.95 -4.54 12.20
CA ASP A 296 -25.16 -5.27 11.78
C ASP A 296 -25.01 -6.77 12.16
N PRO A 297 -25.96 -7.34 12.93
CA PRO A 297 -25.92 -8.74 13.34
C PRO A 297 -25.80 -9.72 12.17
N TYR A 298 -26.35 -9.36 11.01
CA TYR A 298 -26.24 -10.16 9.79
C TYR A 298 -24.78 -10.43 9.38
N ILE A 299 -23.88 -9.43 9.57
CA ILE A 299 -22.46 -9.60 9.33
C ILE A 299 -21.75 -10.08 10.60
N ALA A 300 -22.05 -9.49 11.75
CA ALA A 300 -21.35 -9.74 13.01
C ALA A 300 -21.33 -11.23 13.38
N ASN A 301 -22.42 -11.95 13.11
CA ASN A 301 -22.53 -13.38 13.38
C ASN A 301 -21.58 -14.25 12.52
N ASN A 302 -21.12 -13.73 11.41
CA ASN A 302 -20.21 -14.42 10.49
C ASN A 302 -18.74 -14.06 10.74
N LEU A 303 -18.45 -13.06 11.61
CA LEU A 303 -17.10 -12.63 11.92
C LEU A 303 -16.44 -13.57 12.95
N ARG A 304 -15.25 -14.05 12.62
CA ARG A 304 -14.37 -14.77 13.55
C ARG A 304 -13.81 -13.81 14.61
N PRO A 305 -13.34 -14.31 15.77
CA PRO A 305 -12.82 -13.45 16.84
C PRO A 305 -11.80 -12.42 16.36
N HIS A 306 -10.76 -12.85 15.63
CA HIS A 306 -9.74 -11.93 15.09
C HIS A 306 -10.31 -10.91 14.10
N GLN A 307 -11.35 -11.27 13.34
CA GLN A 307 -11.99 -10.34 12.40
C GLN A 307 -12.82 -9.29 13.16
N ARG A 308 -13.45 -9.66 14.26
CA ARG A 308 -14.16 -8.72 15.16
C ARG A 308 -13.17 -7.69 15.74
N GLU A 309 -12.04 -8.15 16.26
CA GLU A 309 -10.95 -7.29 16.73
C GLU A 309 -10.42 -6.36 15.64
N GLY A 310 -10.24 -6.88 14.42
CA GLY A 310 -9.78 -6.09 13.29
C GLY A 310 -10.79 -5.01 12.86
N VAL A 311 -12.10 -5.28 12.93
CA VAL A 311 -13.13 -4.27 12.66
C VAL A 311 -13.11 -3.16 13.72
N VAL A 312 -12.95 -3.52 14.99
CA VAL A 312 -12.78 -2.56 16.11
C VAL A 312 -11.54 -1.71 15.88
N PHE A 313 -10.40 -2.34 15.61
CA PHE A 313 -9.15 -1.63 15.33
C PHE A 313 -9.28 -0.61 14.18
N LEU A 314 -9.83 -1.04 13.05
CA LEU A 314 -10.05 -0.17 11.89
C LEU A 314 -11.02 0.96 12.21
N TYR A 315 -12.08 0.69 13.00
CA TYR A 315 -13.02 1.70 13.44
C TYR A 315 -12.33 2.78 14.28
N GLU A 316 -11.57 2.39 15.29
CA GLU A 316 -10.82 3.33 16.15
C GLU A 316 -9.84 4.20 15.35
N CYS A 317 -9.13 3.60 14.38
CA CYS A 317 -8.23 4.35 13.51
C CYS A 317 -8.97 5.38 12.66
N VAL A 318 -10.00 4.97 11.91
CA VAL A 318 -10.70 5.87 10.97
C VAL A 318 -11.58 6.90 11.67
N MET A 319 -11.87 6.69 12.95
CA MET A 319 -12.51 7.68 13.80
C MET A 319 -11.52 8.64 14.47
N GLY A 320 -10.20 8.42 14.33
CA GLY A 320 -9.17 9.24 14.98
C GLY A 320 -9.03 9.04 16.48
N MET A 321 -9.47 7.88 16.98
CA MET A 321 -9.43 7.56 18.43
C MET A 321 -8.06 7.05 18.87
N ARG A 322 -7.25 6.50 17.97
CA ARG A 322 -5.92 5.95 18.26
C ARG A 322 -4.80 6.97 18.15
N VAL A 323 -4.84 7.78 17.11
CA VAL A 323 -3.86 8.85 16.89
C VAL A 323 -4.63 10.14 16.65
N GLY A 324 -4.47 11.11 17.54
CA GLY A 324 -5.21 12.37 17.47
C GLY A 324 -5.01 13.10 16.14
N GLY A 325 -6.12 13.44 15.44
CA GLY A 325 -6.08 14.13 14.16
C GLY A 325 -5.58 13.29 12.98
N ARG A 326 -5.48 11.95 13.13
CA ARG A 326 -5.09 11.02 12.07
C ARG A 326 -6.14 9.93 11.92
N PHE A 327 -6.51 9.63 10.68
CA PHE A 327 -7.64 8.75 10.35
C PHE A 327 -7.25 7.57 9.47
N GLY A 328 -5.96 7.26 9.38
CA GLY A 328 -5.42 6.22 8.53
C GLY A 328 -5.13 4.92 9.27
N ALA A 329 -5.23 3.79 8.56
CA ALA A 329 -4.89 2.46 9.08
C ALA A 329 -4.21 1.59 8.03
N ILE A 330 -3.36 0.67 8.47
CA ILE A 330 -2.80 -0.40 7.64
C ILE A 330 -3.22 -1.74 8.23
N LEU A 331 -4.04 -2.50 7.51
CA LEU A 331 -4.38 -3.87 7.86
C LEU A 331 -3.41 -4.81 7.15
N ALA A 332 -2.39 -5.22 7.88
CA ALA A 332 -1.26 -6.02 7.41
C ALA A 332 -1.41 -7.52 7.72
N ASP A 333 -2.62 -7.98 7.98
CA ASP A 333 -2.94 -9.39 8.20
C ASP A 333 -2.45 -10.25 7.04
N GLU A 334 -1.93 -11.44 7.33
CA GLU A 334 -1.55 -12.39 6.30
C GLU A 334 -2.73 -12.76 5.39
N MET A 335 -2.42 -13.31 4.23
CA MET A 335 -3.46 -13.71 3.28
C MET A 335 -4.33 -14.81 3.87
N GLY A 336 -5.64 -14.75 3.60
CA GLY A 336 -6.60 -15.73 4.11
C GLY A 336 -7.31 -15.34 5.40
N LEU A 337 -6.84 -14.32 6.14
CA LEU A 337 -7.46 -13.86 7.39
C LEU A 337 -8.76 -13.06 7.22
N GLY A 338 -9.19 -12.80 5.99
CA GLY A 338 -10.48 -12.16 5.71
C GLY A 338 -10.44 -10.63 5.80
N LYS A 339 -9.35 -9.99 5.37
CA LYS A 339 -9.24 -8.51 5.28
C LYS A 339 -10.42 -7.85 4.57
N THR A 340 -10.87 -8.44 3.47
CA THR A 340 -12.01 -7.95 2.68
C THR A 340 -13.29 -7.90 3.50
N LEU A 341 -13.61 -8.95 4.27
CA LEU A 341 -14.79 -9.01 5.12
C LEU A 341 -14.74 -7.99 6.27
N GLN A 342 -13.57 -7.80 6.89
CA GLN A 342 -13.37 -6.77 7.91
C GLN A 342 -13.67 -5.37 7.36
N CYS A 343 -13.17 -5.06 6.14
CA CYS A 343 -13.45 -3.78 5.49
C CYS A 343 -14.92 -3.62 5.08
N ILE A 344 -15.56 -4.65 4.54
CA ILE A 344 -16.99 -4.63 4.20
C ILE A 344 -17.83 -4.35 5.44
N SER A 345 -17.50 -4.99 6.57
CA SER A 345 -18.17 -4.78 7.85
C SER A 345 -18.04 -3.34 8.34
N LEU A 346 -16.83 -2.77 8.26
CA LEU A 346 -16.57 -1.38 8.62
C LEU A 346 -17.32 -0.41 7.71
N VAL A 347 -17.20 -0.57 6.38
CA VAL A 347 -17.86 0.30 5.39
C VAL A 347 -19.37 0.30 5.60
N TRP A 348 -19.98 -0.88 5.75
CA TRP A 348 -21.41 -1.01 5.99
C TRP A 348 -21.84 -0.31 7.29
N THR A 349 -21.11 -0.52 8.36
CA THR A 349 -21.39 0.09 9.66
C THR A 349 -21.35 1.61 9.56
N LEU A 350 -20.30 2.19 8.98
CA LEU A 350 -20.10 3.63 8.90
C LEU A 350 -21.03 4.34 7.88
N LEU A 351 -21.48 3.63 6.84
CA LEU A 351 -22.51 4.13 5.91
C LEU A 351 -23.90 4.23 6.55
N ARG A 352 -24.14 3.52 7.65
CA ARG A 352 -25.48 3.43 8.27
C ARG A 352 -25.58 4.11 9.62
N GLN A 353 -24.44 4.31 10.30
CA GLN A 353 -24.40 4.78 11.69
C GLN A 353 -23.18 5.66 11.95
N GLY A 354 -23.26 6.42 13.02
CA GLY A 354 -22.15 7.16 13.58
C GLY A 354 -22.40 7.43 15.06
N VAL A 355 -21.34 7.68 15.79
CA VAL A 355 -21.32 7.80 17.26
C VAL A 355 -22.00 9.09 17.75
N TYR A 356 -22.05 10.14 16.93
CA TYR A 356 -22.63 11.42 17.29
C TYR A 356 -24.01 11.59 16.63
N GLY A 357 -25.08 11.51 17.41
CA GLY A 357 -26.45 11.72 16.98
C GLY A 357 -26.95 10.72 15.92
N CYS A 358 -26.41 9.49 15.88
CA CYS A 358 -26.74 8.44 14.91
C CYS A 358 -26.51 8.80 13.43
N LYS A 359 -25.85 9.91 13.13
CA LYS A 359 -25.61 10.33 11.74
C LYS A 359 -24.55 9.45 11.09
N PRO A 360 -24.77 8.94 9.85
CA PRO A 360 -23.74 8.19 9.14
C PRO A 360 -22.45 8.97 8.99
N ILE A 361 -21.30 8.28 9.17
CA ILE A 361 -19.97 8.87 9.02
C ILE A 361 -19.57 8.95 7.57
N LEU A 362 -19.96 7.96 6.77
CA LEU A 362 -19.63 7.89 5.35
C LEU A 362 -20.87 8.14 4.51
N LYS A 363 -20.70 8.92 3.45
CA LYS A 363 -21.65 9.05 2.34
C LYS A 363 -21.20 8.19 1.16
N ARG A 364 -19.91 8.28 0.82
CA ARG A 364 -19.30 7.55 -0.30
C ARG A 364 -17.96 6.95 0.10
N ALA A 365 -17.68 5.72 -0.34
CA ALA A 365 -16.41 5.03 -0.15
C ALA A 365 -15.81 4.62 -1.50
N LEU A 366 -14.50 4.79 -1.64
CA LEU A 366 -13.72 4.38 -2.80
C LEU A 366 -12.84 3.19 -2.44
N ILE A 367 -12.92 2.12 -3.22
CA ILE A 367 -12.07 0.94 -3.08
C ILE A 367 -11.21 0.83 -4.34
N VAL A 368 -9.91 0.95 -4.16
CA VAL A 368 -8.91 0.82 -5.24
C VAL A 368 -8.21 -0.51 -5.08
N THR A 369 -8.25 -1.34 -6.11
CA THR A 369 -7.77 -2.71 -6.07
C THR A 369 -7.11 -3.09 -7.40
N PRO A 370 -6.26 -4.12 -7.46
CA PRO A 370 -5.80 -4.67 -8.73
C PRO A 370 -6.97 -5.08 -9.63
N GLY A 371 -6.84 -4.86 -10.95
CA GLY A 371 -7.94 -5.06 -11.91
C GLY A 371 -8.61 -6.44 -11.85
N SER A 372 -7.84 -7.48 -11.54
CA SER A 372 -8.36 -8.86 -11.37
C SER A 372 -9.23 -9.05 -10.13
N LEU A 373 -9.15 -8.16 -9.13
CA LEU A 373 -9.92 -8.26 -7.89
C LEU A 373 -11.22 -7.42 -7.89
N VAL A 374 -11.40 -6.51 -8.83
CA VAL A 374 -12.60 -5.65 -8.91
C VAL A 374 -13.88 -6.48 -8.86
N LYS A 375 -14.00 -7.51 -9.71
CA LYS A 375 -15.15 -8.41 -9.74
C LYS A 375 -15.26 -9.27 -8.46
N ASN A 376 -14.12 -9.64 -7.85
CA ASN A 376 -14.11 -10.39 -6.60
C ASN A 376 -14.65 -9.55 -5.43
N TRP A 377 -14.24 -8.29 -5.31
CA TRP A 377 -14.79 -7.37 -4.31
C TRP A 377 -16.30 -7.20 -4.45
N LYS A 378 -16.81 -7.04 -5.69
CA LYS A 378 -18.26 -6.98 -5.94
C LYS A 378 -18.97 -8.26 -5.46
N LYS A 379 -18.42 -9.45 -5.80
CA LYS A 379 -18.94 -10.73 -5.33
C LYS A 379 -18.94 -10.87 -3.81
N GLU A 380 -17.89 -10.40 -3.12
CA GLU A 380 -17.81 -10.42 -1.67
C GLU A 380 -18.86 -9.50 -1.02
N PHE A 381 -19.08 -8.29 -1.53
CA PHE A 381 -20.19 -7.45 -1.08
C PHE A 381 -21.55 -8.11 -1.25
N GLN A 382 -21.79 -8.74 -2.40
CA GLN A 382 -23.03 -9.47 -2.66
C GLN A 382 -23.19 -10.71 -1.76
N LYS A 383 -22.11 -11.43 -1.50
CA LYS A 383 -22.11 -12.60 -0.62
C LYS A 383 -22.47 -12.24 0.82
N TRP A 384 -21.88 -11.16 1.36
CA TRP A 384 -22.01 -10.80 2.77
C TRP A 384 -23.16 -9.85 3.09
N LEU A 385 -23.66 -9.10 2.13
CA LEU A 385 -24.72 -8.10 2.33
C LEU A 385 -25.94 -8.32 1.46
N GLY A 386 -25.85 -9.14 0.41
CA GLY A 386 -26.90 -9.22 -0.60
C GLY A 386 -26.92 -7.98 -1.51
N SER A 387 -27.67 -8.05 -2.60
CA SER A 387 -27.85 -6.93 -3.53
C SER A 387 -28.93 -5.94 -3.05
N GLU A 388 -29.74 -6.35 -2.10
CA GLU A 388 -30.85 -5.57 -1.53
C GLU A 388 -30.37 -4.54 -0.48
N ARG A 389 -29.29 -4.84 0.27
CA ARG A 389 -28.78 -3.94 1.31
C ARG A 389 -27.87 -2.84 0.77
N ILE A 390 -27.03 -3.18 -0.21
CA ILE A 390 -26.05 -2.25 -0.76
C ILE A 390 -25.88 -2.43 -2.27
N LYS A 391 -25.91 -1.33 -3.00
CA LYS A 391 -25.55 -1.29 -4.40
C LYS A 391 -24.10 -0.81 -4.54
N VAL A 392 -23.27 -1.64 -5.16
CA VAL A 392 -21.86 -1.37 -5.37
C VAL A 392 -21.61 -1.15 -6.86
N PHE A 393 -20.99 -0.03 -7.18
CA PHE A 393 -20.60 0.33 -8.53
C PHE A 393 -19.18 -0.17 -8.82
N THR A 394 -18.99 -0.80 -9.97
CA THR A 394 -17.65 -1.24 -10.42
C THR A 394 -17.31 -0.54 -11.71
N VAL A 395 -16.18 0.16 -11.74
CA VAL A 395 -15.67 0.82 -12.95
C VAL A 395 -14.93 -0.22 -13.81
N ASP A 396 -15.42 -0.43 -15.01
CA ASP A 396 -14.82 -1.30 -16.03
C ASP A 396 -14.91 -0.66 -17.42
N GLN A 397 -14.79 -1.43 -18.50
CA GLN A 397 -14.88 -0.90 -19.87
C GLN A 397 -16.30 -0.44 -20.22
N ASP A 398 -17.30 -1.08 -19.64
CA ASP A 398 -18.72 -0.87 -19.94
C ASP A 398 -19.35 0.17 -19.01
N HIS A 399 -18.83 0.35 -17.77
CA HIS A 399 -19.37 1.26 -16.76
C HIS A 399 -18.34 2.32 -16.41
N LYS A 400 -18.66 3.56 -16.75
CA LYS A 400 -17.78 4.73 -16.55
C LYS A 400 -18.06 5.44 -15.21
N VAL A 401 -17.11 6.28 -14.79
CA VAL A 401 -17.20 7.05 -13.52
C VAL A 401 -18.39 7.99 -13.51
N GLU A 402 -18.76 8.56 -14.68
CA GLU A 402 -19.91 9.46 -14.81
C GLU A 402 -21.24 8.82 -14.38
N GLU A 403 -21.41 7.53 -14.64
CA GLU A 403 -22.61 6.79 -14.22
C GLU A 403 -22.72 6.71 -12.68
N PHE A 404 -21.59 6.61 -11.99
CA PHE A 404 -21.56 6.65 -10.52
C PHE A 404 -21.93 8.02 -9.98
N ILE A 405 -21.48 9.11 -10.61
CA ILE A 405 -21.79 10.48 -10.19
C ILE A 405 -23.31 10.66 -10.22
N ASN A 406 -23.96 10.18 -11.30
CA ASN A 406 -25.40 10.31 -11.53
C ASN A 406 -26.25 9.28 -10.76
N SER A 407 -25.63 8.33 -10.04
CA SER A 407 -26.34 7.29 -9.29
C SER A 407 -26.36 7.57 -7.77
N PRO A 408 -27.44 8.14 -7.23
CA PRO A 408 -27.55 8.41 -5.78
C PRO A 408 -27.65 7.14 -4.94
N LEU A 409 -27.97 6.00 -5.54
CA LEU A 409 -28.15 4.73 -4.85
C LEU A 409 -26.82 3.99 -4.58
N CYS A 410 -25.75 4.37 -5.26
CA CYS A 410 -24.45 3.73 -5.13
C CYS A 410 -23.56 4.50 -4.14
N SER A 411 -23.32 3.93 -2.98
CA SER A 411 -22.44 4.52 -1.95
C SER A 411 -21.00 4.02 -2.00
N VAL A 412 -20.73 2.95 -2.76
CA VAL A 412 -19.40 2.33 -2.86
C VAL A 412 -19.00 2.23 -4.33
N MET A 413 -17.83 2.78 -4.66
CA MET A 413 -17.18 2.61 -5.96
C MET A 413 -15.99 1.67 -5.81
N ILE A 414 -15.86 0.70 -6.71
CA ILE A 414 -14.70 -0.18 -6.82
C ILE A 414 -14.04 0.06 -8.18
N ILE A 415 -12.76 0.37 -8.16
CA ILE A 415 -11.98 0.70 -9.36
C ILE A 415 -10.61 0.06 -9.33
N SER A 416 -10.02 -0.21 -10.50
CA SER A 416 -8.63 -0.66 -10.56
C SER A 416 -7.65 0.52 -10.50
N TYR A 417 -6.41 0.26 -10.03
CA TYR A 417 -5.34 1.26 -10.02
C TYR A 417 -5.11 1.88 -11.41
N GLU A 418 -5.20 1.07 -12.44
CA GLU A 418 -4.98 1.47 -13.83
C GLU A 418 -6.13 2.35 -14.37
N MET A 419 -7.37 2.01 -14.02
CA MET A 419 -8.56 2.80 -14.41
C MET A 419 -8.65 4.11 -13.62
N LEU A 420 -8.26 4.09 -12.34
CA LEU A 420 -8.19 5.30 -11.51
C LEU A 420 -7.28 6.36 -12.16
N LEU A 421 -6.10 5.96 -12.65
CA LEU A 421 -5.18 6.89 -13.34
C LEU A 421 -5.74 7.46 -14.65
N ARG A 422 -6.62 6.71 -15.33
CA ARG A 422 -7.26 7.16 -16.58
C ARG A 422 -8.44 8.11 -16.35
N SER A 423 -9.08 8.01 -15.19
CA SER A 423 -10.29 8.76 -14.84
C SER A 423 -10.05 9.67 -13.64
N LEU A 424 -8.80 10.13 -13.43
CA LEU A 424 -8.41 10.85 -12.22
C LEU A 424 -9.20 12.13 -12.03
N ASP A 425 -9.34 12.95 -13.08
CA ASP A 425 -10.02 14.24 -13.03
C ASP A 425 -11.48 14.10 -12.59
N GLN A 426 -12.17 13.06 -13.09
CA GLN A 426 -13.55 12.76 -12.71
C GLN A 426 -13.66 12.27 -11.25
N ILE A 427 -12.69 11.50 -10.79
CA ILE A 427 -12.66 10.96 -9.43
C ILE A 427 -12.34 12.06 -8.41
N GLN A 428 -11.47 13.00 -8.75
CA GLN A 428 -11.18 14.16 -7.90
C GLN A 428 -12.39 15.06 -7.67
N ALA A 429 -13.30 15.14 -8.63
CA ALA A 429 -14.56 15.89 -8.50
C ALA A 429 -15.56 15.22 -7.54
N ILE A 430 -15.32 13.98 -7.09
CA ILE A 430 -16.21 13.24 -6.19
C ILE A 430 -15.67 13.28 -4.76
N GLU A 431 -16.48 13.75 -3.82
CA GLU A 431 -16.16 13.69 -2.41
C GLU A 431 -16.28 12.25 -1.88
N PHE A 432 -15.15 11.62 -1.58
CA PHE A 432 -15.09 10.34 -0.89
C PHE A 432 -14.71 10.54 0.58
N ASN A 433 -15.44 9.90 1.48
CA ASN A 433 -15.18 10.00 2.91
C ASN A 433 -14.26 8.88 3.43
N LEU A 434 -14.06 7.82 2.65
CA LEU A 434 -13.16 6.70 2.95
C LEU A 434 -12.52 6.17 1.67
N LEU A 435 -11.20 5.99 1.70
CA LEU A 435 -10.40 5.36 0.66
C LEU A 435 -9.80 4.06 1.18
N ILE A 436 -10.02 2.96 0.47
CA ILE A 436 -9.41 1.66 0.76
C ILE A 436 -8.53 1.25 -0.42
N CYS A 437 -7.26 1.00 -0.17
CA CYS A 437 -6.29 0.53 -1.17
C CYS A 437 -5.93 -0.93 -0.90
N ASP A 438 -6.42 -1.83 -1.73
CA ASP A 438 -6.12 -3.27 -1.62
C ASP A 438 -4.80 -3.60 -2.35
N GLU A 439 -4.03 -4.55 -1.80
CA GLU A 439 -2.65 -4.86 -2.21
C GLU A 439 -1.77 -3.59 -2.24
N GLY A 440 -1.82 -2.85 -1.14
CA GLY A 440 -1.21 -1.52 -1.03
C GLY A 440 0.30 -1.47 -1.09
N HIS A 441 1.01 -2.61 -1.10
CA HIS A 441 2.43 -2.67 -1.44
C HIS A 441 2.75 -2.07 -2.82
N ARG A 442 1.74 -1.84 -3.67
CA ARG A 442 1.89 -1.08 -4.93
C ARG A 442 2.16 0.42 -4.72
N LEU A 443 1.93 0.94 -3.53
CA LEU A 443 2.12 2.35 -3.15
C LEU A 443 3.46 2.62 -2.45
N LYS A 444 4.34 1.65 -2.41
CA LYS A 444 5.64 1.65 -1.73
C LYS A 444 6.63 2.73 -2.21
N ASN A 445 6.38 3.37 -3.33
CA ASN A 445 7.22 4.42 -3.86
C ASN A 445 6.37 5.68 -4.12
N SER A 446 6.68 6.76 -3.41
CA SER A 446 5.99 8.04 -3.50
C SER A 446 6.12 8.74 -4.88
N SER A 447 7.16 8.39 -5.66
CA SER A 447 7.37 8.95 -7.00
C SER A 447 6.52 8.29 -8.10
N ILE A 448 5.81 7.21 -7.79
CA ILE A 448 4.94 6.52 -8.75
C ILE A 448 3.68 7.35 -8.98
N LYS A 449 3.30 7.53 -10.25
CA LYS A 449 2.08 8.25 -10.67
C LYS A 449 0.83 7.85 -9.88
N THR A 450 0.70 6.57 -9.52
CA THR A 450 -0.45 6.05 -8.76
C THR A 450 -0.49 6.61 -7.34
N THR A 451 0.63 6.67 -6.65
CA THR A 451 0.70 7.22 -5.29
C THR A 451 0.40 8.70 -5.28
N THR A 452 0.98 9.45 -6.24
CA THR A 452 0.70 10.88 -6.40
C THR A 452 -0.77 11.15 -6.68
N ALA A 453 -1.39 10.37 -7.59
CA ALA A 453 -2.81 10.49 -7.91
C ALA A 453 -3.72 10.21 -6.71
N LEU A 454 -3.42 9.17 -5.92
CA LEU A 454 -4.21 8.87 -4.73
C LEU A 454 -3.99 9.87 -3.59
N THR A 455 -2.80 10.45 -3.48
CA THR A 455 -2.50 11.48 -2.48
C THR A 455 -3.23 12.78 -2.79
N SER A 456 -3.46 13.10 -4.08
CA SER A 456 -4.21 14.30 -4.48
C SER A 456 -5.72 14.23 -4.20
N LEU A 457 -6.26 13.07 -3.82
CA LEU A 457 -7.66 12.96 -3.40
C LEU A 457 -7.86 13.58 -2.01
N SER A 458 -8.90 14.39 -1.86
CA SER A 458 -9.26 15.09 -0.62
C SER A 458 -9.76 14.19 0.52
N CYS A 459 -9.54 12.88 0.44
CA CYS A 459 -10.01 11.92 1.43
C CYS A 459 -9.00 11.75 2.57
N GLU A 460 -9.41 12.07 3.80
CA GLU A 460 -8.57 11.94 5.01
C GLU A 460 -8.51 10.51 5.56
N ARG A 461 -9.62 9.74 5.44
CA ARG A 461 -9.70 8.37 5.95
C ARG A 461 -9.15 7.41 4.92
N ARG A 462 -7.95 6.88 5.18
CA ARG A 462 -7.24 6.00 4.25
C ARG A 462 -6.89 4.67 4.89
N ILE A 463 -7.29 3.58 4.26
CA ILE A 463 -6.95 2.22 4.71
C ILE A 463 -6.13 1.54 3.63
N ILE A 464 -4.98 0.99 4.01
CA ILE A 464 -4.19 0.08 3.18
C ILE A 464 -4.43 -1.36 3.64
N LEU A 465 -4.67 -2.25 2.68
CA LEU A 465 -4.68 -3.69 2.90
C LEU A 465 -3.45 -4.30 2.22
N THR A 466 -2.66 -5.04 2.95
CA THR A 466 -1.49 -5.74 2.40
C THR A 466 -1.21 -7.00 3.21
N GLY A 467 -0.66 -8.03 2.58
CA GLY A 467 -0.16 -9.22 3.29
C GLY A 467 1.29 -9.07 3.75
N THR A 468 2.02 -8.09 3.16
CA THR A 468 3.44 -7.86 3.41
C THR A 468 3.69 -6.35 3.44
N PRO A 469 3.65 -5.71 4.62
CA PRO A 469 3.82 -4.26 4.74
C PRO A 469 5.25 -3.81 4.41
N ILE A 470 6.21 -4.69 4.61
CA ILE A 470 7.63 -4.47 4.27
C ILE A 470 8.06 -5.60 3.33
N GLN A 471 8.55 -5.25 2.15
CA GLN A 471 9.03 -6.21 1.17
C GLN A 471 10.56 -6.17 1.01
N ASN A 472 11.14 -4.98 0.89
CA ASN A 472 12.56 -4.83 0.56
C ASN A 472 13.30 -3.88 1.51
N ASP A 473 12.76 -2.68 1.78
CA ASP A 473 13.45 -1.69 2.59
C ASP A 473 12.53 -0.85 3.50
N LEU A 474 13.14 -0.11 4.41
CA LEU A 474 12.45 0.78 5.35
C LEU A 474 11.91 2.05 4.70
N GLN A 475 12.41 2.43 3.51
CA GLN A 475 11.88 3.60 2.78
C GLN A 475 10.52 3.27 2.15
N GLU A 476 10.35 2.04 1.65
CA GLU A 476 9.04 1.58 1.18
C GLU A 476 8.01 1.61 2.32
N PHE A 477 8.43 1.22 3.53
CA PHE A 477 7.60 1.28 4.73
C PHE A 477 7.20 2.72 5.10
N TYR A 478 8.16 3.64 5.09
CA TYR A 478 7.89 5.07 5.30
C TYR A 478 6.85 5.61 4.30
N ALA A 479 6.98 5.26 3.02
CA ALA A 479 6.05 5.74 1.98
C ALA A 479 4.60 5.29 2.23
N LEU A 480 4.40 4.05 2.73
CA LEU A 480 3.08 3.56 3.10
C LEU A 480 2.49 4.30 4.31
N ILE A 481 3.32 4.58 5.32
CA ILE A 481 2.89 5.32 6.51
C ILE A 481 2.56 6.77 6.17
N GLU A 482 3.42 7.43 5.38
CA GLU A 482 3.21 8.80 4.93
C GLU A 482 1.92 8.93 4.10
N PHE A 483 1.58 7.90 3.32
CA PHE A 483 0.33 7.88 2.57
C PHE A 483 -0.92 7.80 3.47
N VAL A 484 -0.92 6.95 4.51
CA VAL A 484 -2.11 6.78 5.38
C VAL A 484 -2.22 7.85 6.46
N ASN A 485 -1.09 8.22 7.07
CA ASN A 485 -1.02 9.19 8.17
C ASN A 485 0.14 10.17 7.95
N PRO A 486 -0.01 11.15 7.06
CA PRO A 486 1.06 12.07 6.69
C PRO A 486 1.70 12.75 7.91
N GLY A 487 3.04 12.78 7.96
CA GLY A 487 3.82 13.48 8.98
C GLY A 487 3.95 12.79 10.35
N VAL A 488 3.41 11.58 10.55
CA VAL A 488 3.52 10.84 11.84
C VAL A 488 4.98 10.49 12.15
N LEU A 489 5.77 10.13 11.15
CA LEU A 489 7.21 9.81 11.31
C LEU A 489 8.13 10.99 10.98
N GLY A 490 7.58 12.18 10.81
CA GLY A 490 8.35 13.37 10.39
C GLY A 490 8.76 13.33 8.92
N SER A 491 9.75 14.15 8.54
CA SER A 491 10.27 14.16 7.17
C SER A 491 11.07 12.89 6.85
N LEU A 492 11.18 12.54 5.56
CA LEU A 492 11.98 11.40 5.12
C LEU A 492 13.44 11.48 5.58
N SER A 493 14.02 12.69 5.61
CA SER A 493 15.39 12.88 6.08
C SER A 493 15.52 12.63 7.59
N THR A 494 14.53 13.04 8.37
CA THR A 494 14.47 12.77 9.82
C THR A 494 14.29 11.28 10.08
N TYR A 495 13.35 10.65 9.37
CA TYR A 495 13.11 9.21 9.47
C TYR A 495 14.36 8.37 9.18
N ARG A 496 15.11 8.72 8.11
CA ARG A 496 16.36 8.03 7.77
C ARG A 496 17.37 8.09 8.89
N LYS A 497 17.63 9.27 9.43
CA LYS A 497 18.63 9.47 10.51
C LYS A 497 18.24 8.79 11.82
N ILE A 498 16.95 8.83 12.17
CA ILE A 498 16.47 8.34 13.46
C ILE A 498 16.23 6.83 13.46
N TYR A 499 15.66 6.29 12.38
CA TYR A 499 15.21 4.89 12.32
C TYR A 499 15.97 4.06 11.27
N GLU A 500 16.00 4.48 10.00
CA GLU A 500 16.51 3.65 8.90
C GLU A 500 18.00 3.35 9.07
N GLU A 501 18.85 4.36 9.16
CA GLU A 501 20.32 4.18 9.26
C GLU A 501 20.75 3.38 10.50
N PRO A 502 20.24 3.66 11.73
CA PRO A 502 20.62 2.86 12.89
C PRO A 502 20.15 1.40 12.80
N ILE A 503 18.92 1.17 12.27
CA ILE A 503 18.37 -0.20 12.15
C ILE A 503 19.14 -0.99 11.07
N VAL A 504 19.50 -0.36 9.95
CA VAL A 504 20.28 -1.04 8.89
C VAL A 504 21.68 -1.35 9.38
N ARG A 505 22.38 -0.38 9.99
CA ARG A 505 23.73 -0.58 10.53
C ARG A 505 23.81 -1.69 11.58
N SER A 506 22.80 -1.75 12.46
CA SER A 506 22.76 -2.79 13.49
C SER A 506 22.74 -4.22 12.96
N ARG A 507 22.39 -4.40 11.69
CA ARG A 507 22.30 -5.72 11.02
C ARG A 507 23.52 -6.09 10.20
N GLU A 508 24.46 -5.17 10.05
CA GLU A 508 25.71 -5.47 9.36
C GLU A 508 26.54 -6.46 10.20
N PRO A 509 27.20 -7.45 9.57
CA PRO A 509 28.05 -8.41 10.29
C PRO A 509 29.16 -7.74 11.11
N SER A 510 29.59 -6.55 10.69
CA SER A 510 30.63 -5.71 11.32
C SER A 510 30.14 -4.80 12.43
N ALA A 511 28.83 -4.77 12.71
CA ALA A 511 28.22 -3.85 13.66
C ALA A 511 28.75 -4.06 15.09
N THR A 512 29.07 -2.96 15.76
CA THR A 512 29.48 -2.93 17.15
C THR A 512 28.30 -3.27 18.09
N LYS A 513 28.61 -3.61 19.34
CA LYS A 513 27.57 -3.88 20.33
C LYS A 513 26.65 -2.67 20.55
N GLU A 514 27.21 -1.47 20.57
CA GLU A 514 26.47 -0.21 20.75
C GLU A 514 25.53 0.07 19.56
N GLU A 515 25.98 -0.16 18.33
CA GLU A 515 25.17 -0.03 17.11
C GLU A 515 24.00 -1.03 17.11
N LYS A 516 24.24 -2.28 17.56
CA LYS A 516 23.17 -3.30 17.70
C LYS A 516 22.12 -2.87 18.72
N GLU A 517 22.54 -2.44 19.92
CA GLU A 517 21.61 -1.94 20.95
C GLU A 517 20.81 -0.71 20.50
N LEU A 518 21.48 0.23 19.81
CA LEU A 518 20.82 1.42 19.28
C LEU A 518 19.78 1.05 18.21
N GLY A 519 20.14 0.15 17.28
CA GLY A 519 19.26 -0.32 16.24
C GLY A 519 18.03 -1.05 16.79
N GLU A 520 18.21 -1.91 17.80
CA GLU A 520 17.12 -2.61 18.49
C GLU A 520 16.18 -1.62 19.19
N LYS A 521 16.70 -0.63 19.92
CA LYS A 521 15.90 0.41 20.58
C LYS A 521 15.09 1.22 19.57
N ARG A 522 15.69 1.58 18.41
CA ARG A 522 15.00 2.32 17.34
C ARG A 522 13.95 1.47 16.64
N ALA A 523 14.22 0.18 16.42
CA ALA A 523 13.24 -0.76 15.87
C ALA A 523 12.04 -0.93 16.80
N ALA A 524 12.27 -1.10 18.11
CA ALA A 524 11.21 -1.20 19.11
C ALA A 524 10.35 0.08 19.18
N GLU A 525 10.98 1.27 19.15
CA GLU A 525 10.26 2.54 19.13
C GLU A 525 9.41 2.70 17.87
N LEU A 526 9.96 2.40 16.69
CA LEU A 526 9.24 2.43 15.42
C LEU A 526 8.04 1.48 15.46
N THR A 527 8.22 0.25 15.97
CA THR A 527 7.16 -0.75 16.14
C THR A 527 6.05 -0.23 17.07
N ARG A 528 6.40 0.38 18.20
CA ARG A 528 5.43 0.95 19.14
C ARG A 528 4.60 2.07 18.52
N LEU A 529 5.24 3.00 17.81
CA LEU A 529 4.56 4.12 17.13
C LEU A 529 3.62 3.64 16.03
N THR A 530 4.10 2.72 15.20
CA THR A 530 3.33 2.22 14.07
C THR A 530 2.24 1.23 14.49
N GLY A 531 2.42 0.50 15.59
CA GLY A 531 1.42 -0.38 16.19
C GLY A 531 0.10 0.31 16.58
N LEU A 532 0.10 1.65 16.69
CA LEU A 532 -1.13 2.41 16.91
C LEU A 532 -2.09 2.34 15.72
N PHE A 533 -1.60 2.20 14.49
CA PHE A 533 -2.41 2.22 13.27
C PHE A 533 -2.06 1.11 12.26
N ILE A 534 -1.13 0.21 12.59
CA ILE A 534 -0.82 -0.99 11.81
C ILE A 534 -1.24 -2.21 12.62
N LEU A 535 -2.11 -3.05 12.05
CA LEU A 535 -2.48 -4.35 12.62
C LEU A 535 -1.94 -5.46 11.73
N ARG A 536 -1.11 -6.33 12.29
CA ARG A 536 -0.56 -7.50 11.61
C ARG A 536 -0.78 -8.76 12.43
N ARG A 537 -1.34 -9.79 11.80
CA ARG A 537 -1.52 -11.13 12.39
C ARG A 537 -1.10 -12.18 11.38
N THR A 538 -0.51 -13.26 11.87
CA THR A 538 -0.09 -14.42 11.10
C THR A 538 -1.24 -15.40 10.90
N GLN A 539 -1.07 -16.38 10.00
CA GLN A 539 -2.07 -17.42 9.75
C GLN A 539 -2.33 -18.32 10.97
N GLU A 540 -1.46 -18.33 11.96
CA GLU A 540 -1.60 -19.10 13.20
C GLU A 540 -2.93 -18.84 13.90
N VAL A 541 -3.43 -17.62 13.85
CA VAL A 541 -4.72 -17.22 14.43
C VAL A 541 -5.89 -18.02 13.86
N ILE A 542 -5.79 -18.51 12.62
CA ILE A 542 -6.85 -19.27 11.96
C ILE A 542 -6.58 -20.77 11.85
N ASN A 543 -5.42 -21.26 12.31
CA ASN A 543 -5.03 -22.66 12.24
C ASN A 543 -6.12 -23.60 12.80
N ARG A 544 -6.75 -23.20 13.93
CA ARG A 544 -7.83 -23.98 14.55
C ARG A 544 -9.13 -24.06 13.73
N PHE A 545 -9.27 -23.23 12.70
CA PHE A 545 -10.48 -23.20 11.84
C PHE A 545 -10.23 -23.77 10.44
N LEU A 546 -8.97 -24.10 10.13
CA LEU A 546 -8.59 -24.67 8.85
C LEU A 546 -8.26 -26.14 9.00
N PRO A 547 -8.42 -26.93 7.92
CA PRO A 547 -7.97 -28.31 7.92
C PRO A 547 -6.44 -28.38 8.07
N PRO A 548 -5.90 -29.53 8.49
CA PRO A 548 -4.45 -29.71 8.65
C PRO A 548 -3.68 -29.36 7.37
N LYS A 549 -2.51 -28.77 7.56
CA LYS A 549 -1.53 -28.48 6.50
C LYS A 549 -0.28 -29.33 6.74
N LYS A 550 0.16 -30.06 5.70
CA LYS A 550 1.41 -30.83 5.73
C LYS A 550 2.37 -30.23 4.71
N GLU A 551 3.51 -29.76 5.17
CA GLU A 551 4.56 -29.20 4.30
C GLU A 551 5.71 -30.19 4.19
N ASN A 552 6.10 -30.50 2.95
CA ASN A 552 7.19 -31.42 2.63
C ASN A 552 8.20 -30.72 1.75
N ILE A 553 9.47 -30.83 2.11
CA ILE A 553 10.59 -30.38 1.29
C ILE A 553 11.16 -31.65 0.64
N ILE A 554 11.19 -31.65 -0.69
CA ILE A 554 11.68 -32.79 -1.47
C ILE A 554 12.99 -32.39 -2.15
N PHE A 555 14.05 -33.04 -1.76
CA PHE A 555 15.36 -32.89 -2.39
C PHE A 555 15.45 -33.79 -3.63
N CYS A 556 15.57 -33.17 -4.79
CA CYS A 556 15.63 -33.82 -6.08
C CYS A 556 17.09 -33.99 -6.51
N ARG A 557 17.55 -35.23 -6.73
CA ARG A 557 18.89 -35.50 -7.25
C ARG A 557 18.97 -35.02 -8.71
N PRO A 558 19.98 -34.21 -9.09
CA PRO A 558 20.19 -33.82 -10.47
C PRO A 558 20.57 -35.01 -11.34
N THR A 559 20.25 -34.95 -12.62
CA THR A 559 20.65 -35.96 -13.60
C THR A 559 22.15 -35.83 -13.94
N ALA A 560 22.70 -36.84 -14.63
CA ALA A 560 24.12 -36.79 -15.07
C ALA A 560 24.39 -35.54 -15.94
N LEU A 561 23.47 -35.26 -16.90
CA LEU A 561 23.56 -34.08 -17.75
C LEU A 561 23.49 -32.77 -16.94
N GLN A 562 22.60 -32.68 -15.96
CA GLN A 562 22.52 -31.50 -15.08
C GLN A 562 23.82 -31.32 -14.27
N LEU A 563 24.42 -32.39 -13.77
CA LEU A 563 25.68 -32.31 -13.01
C LEU A 563 26.87 -31.88 -13.89
N GLU A 564 26.93 -32.36 -15.11
CA GLU A 564 27.98 -32.00 -16.05
C GLU A 564 27.89 -30.52 -16.46
N LEU A 565 26.68 -30.06 -16.84
CA LEU A 565 26.42 -28.66 -17.13
C LEU A 565 26.68 -27.75 -15.91
N TYR A 566 26.32 -28.21 -14.70
CA TYR A 566 26.57 -27.47 -13.46
C TYR A 566 28.09 -27.31 -13.21
N ARG A 567 28.87 -28.39 -13.39
CA ARG A 567 30.35 -28.33 -13.25
C ARG A 567 30.95 -27.38 -14.29
N LYS A 568 30.50 -27.45 -15.52
CA LYS A 568 30.97 -26.57 -16.60
C LYS A 568 30.64 -25.11 -16.30
N LEU A 569 29.43 -24.79 -15.85
CA LEU A 569 29.07 -23.43 -15.43
C LEU A 569 29.92 -22.92 -14.28
N LEU A 570 30.16 -23.73 -13.23
CA LEU A 570 30.99 -23.34 -12.11
C LEU A 570 32.46 -23.13 -12.49
N SER A 571 32.97 -23.82 -13.50
CA SER A 571 34.32 -23.65 -14.02
C SER A 571 34.48 -22.39 -14.89
N SER A 572 33.39 -21.72 -15.26
CA SER A 572 33.45 -20.49 -16.06
C SER A 572 34.17 -19.37 -15.31
N GLN A 573 34.95 -18.59 -16.03
CA GLN A 573 35.68 -17.46 -15.48
C GLN A 573 34.78 -16.41 -14.86
N VAL A 574 33.55 -16.22 -15.43
CA VAL A 574 32.54 -15.29 -14.93
C VAL A 574 32.07 -15.65 -13.53
N ILE A 575 31.71 -16.93 -13.29
CA ILE A 575 31.29 -17.38 -11.95
C ILE A 575 32.45 -17.31 -10.95
N SER A 576 33.63 -17.71 -11.38
CA SER A 576 34.84 -17.63 -10.52
C SER A 576 35.14 -16.19 -10.11
N SER A 577 35.06 -15.24 -11.05
CA SER A 577 35.26 -13.81 -10.76
C SER A 577 34.14 -13.23 -9.89
N CYS A 578 32.87 -13.66 -10.08
CA CYS A 578 31.75 -13.28 -9.21
C CYS A 578 31.99 -13.76 -7.76
N LEU A 579 32.44 -14.98 -7.56
CA LEU A 579 32.70 -15.55 -6.23
C LEU A 579 33.88 -14.86 -5.53
N GLN A 580 34.84 -14.33 -6.29
CA GLN A 580 36.01 -13.60 -5.78
C GLN A 580 35.73 -12.11 -5.54
N GLY A 581 34.58 -11.60 -5.99
CA GLY A 581 34.18 -10.21 -5.80
C GLY A 581 34.90 -9.19 -6.68
N TRP A 582 35.46 -9.61 -7.81
CA TRP A 582 36.31 -8.78 -8.69
C TRP A 582 35.58 -8.00 -9.78
N LEU A 583 34.27 -8.19 -9.92
CA LEU A 583 33.47 -7.56 -10.96
C LEU A 583 32.60 -6.42 -10.39
N GLU A 584 32.86 -5.18 -10.83
CA GLU A 584 32.11 -3.98 -10.43
C GLU A 584 30.69 -3.92 -11.04
N ASN A 585 30.46 -4.56 -12.18
CA ASN A 585 29.16 -4.63 -12.85
C ASN A 585 28.56 -6.03 -12.67
N SER A 586 27.74 -6.18 -11.71
CA SER A 586 27.04 -7.32 -11.14
C SER A 586 26.49 -8.39 -12.12
N PRO A 587 27.29 -9.36 -12.63
CA PRO A 587 26.77 -10.49 -13.40
C PRO A 587 26.12 -11.56 -12.52
N HIS A 588 26.06 -11.34 -11.20
CA HIS A 588 25.54 -12.29 -10.22
C HIS A 588 24.10 -12.74 -10.56
N LEU A 589 23.23 -11.81 -10.99
CA LEU A 589 21.84 -12.13 -11.36
C LEU A 589 21.76 -13.03 -12.59
N ILE A 590 22.68 -12.85 -13.55
CA ILE A 590 22.78 -13.66 -14.76
C ILE A 590 23.23 -15.09 -14.38
N CYS A 591 24.27 -15.22 -13.56
CA CYS A 591 24.74 -16.49 -13.05
C CYS A 591 23.66 -17.25 -12.28
N ILE A 592 22.97 -16.57 -11.35
CA ILE A 592 21.85 -17.14 -10.59
C ILE A 592 20.72 -17.54 -11.56
N GLY A 593 20.44 -16.74 -12.57
CA GLY A 593 19.43 -17.03 -13.59
C GLY A 593 19.75 -18.29 -14.40
N ALA A 594 21.00 -18.45 -14.83
CA ALA A 594 21.47 -19.64 -15.54
C ALA A 594 21.38 -20.90 -14.66
N LEU A 595 21.84 -20.83 -13.41
CA LEU A 595 21.74 -21.94 -12.45
C LEU A 595 20.30 -22.33 -12.14
N LYS A 596 19.39 -21.37 -11.98
CA LYS A 596 17.95 -21.64 -11.78
C LYS A 596 17.30 -22.32 -12.99
N LYS A 597 17.66 -21.89 -14.22
CA LYS A 597 17.20 -22.54 -15.46
C LYS A 597 17.69 -23.98 -15.50
N LEU A 598 18.97 -24.22 -15.23
CA LEU A 598 19.56 -25.56 -15.20
C LEU A 598 18.89 -26.47 -14.16
N CYS A 599 18.68 -25.98 -12.93
CA CYS A 599 18.01 -26.74 -11.87
C CYS A 599 16.55 -27.10 -12.21
N ASN A 600 15.87 -26.25 -12.98
CA ASN A 600 14.51 -26.56 -13.42
C ASN A 600 14.50 -27.57 -14.57
N HIS A 601 15.26 -27.32 -15.62
CA HIS A 601 15.41 -28.23 -16.76
C HIS A 601 16.56 -27.78 -17.68
N PRO A 602 17.45 -28.69 -18.14
CA PRO A 602 18.57 -28.33 -19.05
C PRO A 602 18.14 -27.64 -20.34
N CYS A 603 16.98 -28.01 -20.91
CA CYS A 603 16.43 -27.39 -22.11
C CYS A 603 16.25 -25.86 -21.97
N LEU A 604 15.97 -25.33 -20.78
CA LEU A 604 15.84 -23.88 -20.55
C LEU A 604 17.20 -23.16 -20.67
N LEU A 605 18.26 -23.83 -20.28
CA LEU A 605 19.62 -23.33 -20.46
C LEU A 605 20.01 -23.39 -21.93
N PHE A 606 19.75 -24.50 -22.60
CA PHE A 606 20.03 -24.71 -24.02
C PHE A 606 19.36 -23.63 -24.89
N LYS A 607 18.05 -23.35 -24.63
CA LYS A 607 17.33 -22.26 -25.31
C LYS A 607 18.03 -20.91 -25.10
N ALA A 608 18.41 -20.60 -23.88
CA ALA A 608 19.09 -19.34 -23.57
C ALA A 608 20.44 -19.20 -24.28
N VAL A 609 21.20 -20.30 -24.41
CA VAL A 609 22.47 -20.33 -25.15
C VAL A 609 22.23 -20.10 -26.65
N LYS A 610 21.25 -20.79 -27.26
CA LYS A 610 20.93 -20.64 -28.70
C LYS A 610 20.37 -19.26 -29.06
N GLU A 611 19.46 -18.70 -28.26
CA GLU A 611 18.87 -17.38 -28.49
C GLU A 611 19.96 -16.30 -28.57
N LYS A 612 21.02 -16.43 -27.75
CA LYS A 612 22.14 -15.46 -27.72
C LYS A 612 23.17 -15.68 -28.82
N SER A 613 23.33 -16.90 -29.31
CA SER A 613 24.21 -17.17 -30.44
C SER A 613 23.68 -16.57 -31.76
N CYS A 614 22.42 -16.25 -31.83
CA CYS A 614 21.74 -15.69 -33.01
C CYS A 614 21.70 -14.16 -33.09
N ASP A 615 21.95 -13.43 -31.96
CA ASP A 615 21.90 -11.96 -31.90
C ASP A 615 23.27 -11.35 -31.50
N PRO A 616 24.15 -11.02 -32.47
CA PRO A 616 25.48 -10.47 -32.16
C PRO A 616 25.48 -8.98 -31.75
N LYS A 617 24.32 -8.36 -31.54
CA LYS A 617 24.18 -6.92 -31.28
C LYS A 617 23.96 -6.54 -29.79
N SER A 618 23.98 -7.49 -28.87
CA SER A 618 23.89 -7.17 -27.45
C SER A 618 25.29 -6.94 -26.87
N ASP A 619 25.54 -5.76 -26.32
CA ASP A 619 26.76 -5.32 -25.62
C ASP A 619 27.12 -6.13 -24.34
N GLU A 620 26.63 -7.35 -24.20
CA GLU A 620 26.81 -8.17 -23.01
C GLU A 620 27.87 -9.26 -23.22
N HIS A 621 29.12 -8.85 -23.33
CA HIS A 621 30.30 -9.76 -23.33
C HIS A 621 30.32 -10.77 -22.17
N VAL A 622 29.68 -10.43 -21.05
CA VAL A 622 29.66 -11.25 -19.83
C VAL A 622 28.81 -12.52 -20.01
N GLU A 623 27.66 -12.43 -20.66
CA GLU A 623 26.79 -13.59 -20.86
C GLU A 623 27.35 -14.55 -21.91
N SER A 624 27.99 -14.03 -22.98
CA SER A 624 28.67 -14.85 -23.98
C SER A 624 29.75 -15.71 -23.38
N SER A 625 30.57 -15.11 -22.48
CA SER A 625 31.63 -15.82 -21.76
C SER A 625 31.11 -16.82 -20.73
N LEU A 626 29.93 -16.58 -20.12
CA LEU A 626 29.30 -17.53 -19.21
C LEU A 626 28.84 -18.82 -19.92
N PHE A 627 28.41 -18.70 -21.17
CA PHE A 627 27.81 -19.79 -21.95
C PHE A 627 28.82 -20.47 -22.90
N GLU A 628 30.07 -20.04 -22.91
CA GLU A 628 31.11 -20.57 -23.77
C GLU A 628 31.37 -22.06 -23.51
N GLY A 629 31.34 -22.87 -24.58
CA GLY A 629 31.56 -24.32 -24.50
C GLY A 629 30.48 -25.10 -23.76
N LEU A 630 29.33 -24.50 -23.43
CA LEU A 630 28.22 -25.25 -22.83
C LEU A 630 27.46 -26.09 -23.85
N THR A 631 27.46 -25.68 -25.11
CA THR A 631 26.82 -26.43 -26.21
C THR A 631 27.45 -27.82 -26.39
N ASP A 632 28.75 -27.93 -26.12
CA ASP A 632 29.53 -29.15 -26.34
C ASP A 632 29.20 -30.28 -25.34
N VAL A 633 28.56 -29.88 -24.22
CA VAL A 633 28.14 -30.81 -23.16
C VAL A 633 26.78 -31.45 -23.49
N PHE A 634 25.98 -30.81 -24.34
CA PHE A 634 24.70 -31.38 -24.75
C PHE A 634 24.90 -32.48 -25.81
N PRO A 635 24.06 -33.52 -25.81
CA PRO A 635 24.07 -34.50 -26.87
C PRO A 635 23.91 -33.85 -28.26
N GLN A 636 24.54 -34.41 -29.29
CA GLN A 636 24.48 -33.82 -30.65
C GLN A 636 23.09 -33.66 -31.20
N ASP A 637 22.17 -34.55 -30.83
CA ASP A 637 20.77 -34.53 -31.25
C ASP A 637 19.87 -33.70 -30.32
N TYR A 638 20.44 -32.99 -29.32
CA TYR A 638 19.64 -32.23 -28.37
C TYR A 638 18.98 -31.01 -29.02
N THR A 639 17.68 -30.98 -29.01
CA THR A 639 16.90 -29.87 -29.62
C THR A 639 16.11 -29.11 -28.59
N SER A 640 15.80 -27.85 -28.91
CA SER A 640 14.98 -27.01 -28.04
C SER A 640 13.53 -27.49 -27.90
N ASP A 641 13.05 -28.32 -28.80
CA ASP A 641 11.64 -28.68 -28.94
C ASP A 641 11.35 -30.09 -28.43
N THR A 642 12.38 -30.93 -28.39
CA THR A 642 12.31 -32.26 -27.76
C THR A 642 12.88 -32.20 -26.36
N PHE A 643 12.01 -32.11 -25.34
CA PHE A 643 12.43 -32.26 -23.97
C PHE A 643 12.02 -33.63 -23.45
N SER A 644 12.87 -34.22 -22.60
CA SER A 644 12.57 -35.47 -21.92
C SER A 644 12.43 -35.24 -20.42
N ALA A 645 11.43 -35.86 -19.82
CA ALA A 645 11.28 -35.85 -18.36
C ALA A 645 12.49 -36.46 -17.64
N THR A 646 13.26 -37.30 -18.34
CA THR A 646 14.49 -37.93 -17.81
C THR A 646 15.65 -36.95 -17.65
N ASP A 647 15.63 -35.80 -18.32
CA ASP A 647 16.74 -34.84 -18.29
C ASP A 647 16.77 -33.98 -17.02
N SER A 648 15.68 -33.93 -16.25
CA SER A 648 15.60 -33.14 -15.03
C SER A 648 15.19 -33.98 -13.83
N GLY A 649 16.01 -33.98 -12.78
CA GLY A 649 15.68 -34.68 -11.53
C GLY A 649 14.40 -34.16 -10.88
N LYS A 650 14.12 -32.85 -10.92
CA LYS A 650 12.85 -32.30 -10.44
C LYS A 650 11.67 -32.81 -11.24
N LEU A 651 11.80 -32.90 -12.57
CA LEU A 651 10.70 -33.32 -13.43
C LEU A 651 10.40 -34.82 -13.26
N GLN A 652 11.43 -35.66 -13.09
CA GLN A 652 11.26 -37.07 -12.77
C GLN A 652 10.50 -37.27 -11.46
N VAL A 653 10.86 -36.51 -10.41
CA VAL A 653 10.16 -36.56 -9.12
C VAL A 653 8.72 -36.07 -9.26
N LEU A 654 8.52 -34.97 -10.01
CA LEU A 654 7.16 -34.42 -10.25
C LEU A 654 6.25 -35.44 -10.93
N VAL A 655 6.72 -36.11 -12.00
CA VAL A 655 5.92 -37.08 -12.73
C VAL A 655 5.49 -38.23 -11.81
N LYS A 656 6.43 -38.77 -11.02
CA LYS A 656 6.10 -39.84 -10.05
C LYS A 656 5.13 -39.37 -8.97
N LEU A 657 5.27 -38.15 -8.48
CA LEU A 657 4.39 -37.54 -7.48
C LEU A 657 2.99 -37.32 -8.04
N LEU A 658 2.84 -36.84 -9.28
CA LEU A 658 1.55 -36.66 -9.92
C LEU A 658 0.82 -37.99 -10.18
N ALA A 659 1.57 -39.01 -10.61
CA ALA A 659 1.00 -40.36 -10.79
C ALA A 659 0.46 -40.92 -9.45
N ALA A 660 1.28 -40.84 -8.39
CA ALA A 660 0.84 -41.28 -7.06
C ALA A 660 -0.39 -40.53 -6.53
N ILE A 661 -0.46 -39.19 -6.76
CA ILE A 661 -1.63 -38.38 -6.34
C ILE A 661 -2.88 -38.81 -7.14
N GLN A 662 -2.75 -39.09 -8.42
CA GLN A 662 -3.87 -39.50 -9.27
C GLN A 662 -4.41 -40.89 -8.86
N GLU A 663 -3.52 -41.79 -8.44
CA GLU A 663 -3.87 -43.10 -7.94
C GLU A 663 -4.61 -43.06 -6.59
N LEU A 664 -4.33 -42.07 -5.72
CA LEU A 664 -4.96 -41.93 -4.40
C LEU A 664 -6.48 -41.71 -4.52
N SER A 665 -6.91 -40.82 -5.39
CA SER A 665 -8.33 -40.55 -5.64
C SER A 665 -8.53 -39.67 -6.86
N SER A 666 -9.55 -39.92 -7.64
CA SER A 666 -9.97 -39.06 -8.76
C SER A 666 -10.50 -37.68 -8.33
N SER A 667 -10.74 -37.47 -7.03
CA SER A 667 -11.19 -36.19 -6.49
C SER A 667 -10.05 -35.27 -6.10
N GLU A 668 -8.83 -35.78 -5.95
CA GLU A 668 -7.66 -35.00 -5.60
C GLU A 668 -7.22 -34.12 -6.78
N ARG A 669 -6.84 -32.88 -6.48
CA ARG A 669 -6.38 -31.91 -7.49
C ARG A 669 -5.13 -31.19 -7.03
N VAL A 670 -4.32 -30.82 -8.01
CA VAL A 670 -3.00 -30.27 -7.80
C VAL A 670 -2.93 -28.84 -8.35
N VAL A 671 -2.41 -27.92 -7.55
CA VAL A 671 -1.93 -26.63 -8.04
C VAL A 671 -0.42 -26.69 -8.20
N LEU A 672 0.06 -26.56 -9.41
CA LEU A 672 1.48 -26.60 -9.74
C LEU A 672 1.96 -25.18 -10.06
N VAL A 673 2.87 -24.64 -9.24
CA VAL A 673 3.33 -23.26 -9.27
C VAL A 673 4.75 -23.16 -9.78
N SER A 674 5.00 -22.22 -10.68
CA SER A 674 6.35 -21.81 -11.07
C SER A 674 6.46 -20.28 -11.20
N ASN A 675 7.64 -19.77 -10.91
CA ASN A 675 7.98 -18.35 -11.05
C ASN A 675 8.25 -17.95 -12.51
N TYR A 676 8.47 -18.93 -13.40
CA TYR A 676 8.90 -18.71 -14.77
C TYR A 676 7.89 -19.28 -15.78
N THR A 677 7.49 -18.47 -16.76
CA THR A 677 6.57 -18.91 -17.83
C THR A 677 7.20 -19.96 -18.74
N GLN A 678 8.53 -19.90 -18.96
CA GLN A 678 9.25 -20.92 -19.71
C GLN A 678 9.19 -22.28 -19.03
N THR A 679 9.34 -22.33 -17.70
CA THR A 679 9.14 -23.55 -16.91
C THR A 679 7.71 -24.06 -17.01
N LEU A 680 6.71 -23.16 -16.92
CA LEU A 680 5.30 -23.54 -17.11
C LEU A 680 5.01 -24.14 -18.48
N ASN A 681 5.74 -23.72 -19.54
CA ASN A 681 5.61 -24.34 -20.86
C ASN A 681 6.07 -25.80 -20.82
N ILE A 682 7.23 -26.10 -20.19
CA ILE A 682 7.70 -27.49 -20.01
C ILE A 682 6.69 -28.30 -19.20
N LEU A 683 6.19 -27.77 -18.10
CA LEU A 683 5.19 -28.44 -17.27
C LEU A 683 3.88 -28.70 -18.03
N GLN A 684 3.49 -27.80 -18.91
CA GLN A 684 2.33 -27.98 -19.78
C GLN A 684 2.55 -29.11 -20.80
N GLU A 685 3.70 -29.16 -21.44
CA GLU A 685 4.03 -30.23 -22.39
C GLU A 685 4.15 -31.59 -21.64
N THR A 686 4.69 -31.58 -20.42
CA THR A 686 4.67 -32.77 -19.55
C THR A 686 3.23 -33.23 -19.27
N CYS A 687 2.33 -32.32 -18.92
CA CYS A 687 0.92 -32.70 -18.71
C CYS A 687 0.29 -33.31 -19.97
N LYS A 688 0.61 -32.78 -21.15
CA LYS A 688 0.12 -33.35 -22.42
C LYS A 688 0.69 -34.71 -22.69
N SER A 689 2.00 -34.92 -22.53
CA SER A 689 2.65 -36.20 -22.84
C SER A 689 2.20 -37.35 -21.91
N TYR A 690 1.82 -37.03 -20.66
CA TYR A 690 1.27 -38.00 -19.71
C TYR A 690 -0.27 -38.04 -19.68
N GLY A 691 -0.97 -37.31 -20.56
CA GLY A 691 -2.43 -37.33 -20.65
C GLY A 691 -3.14 -36.65 -19.47
N TYR A 692 -2.47 -35.84 -18.66
CA TYR A 692 -3.10 -35.15 -17.55
C TYR A 692 -3.98 -34.01 -18.05
N SER A 693 -5.22 -33.94 -17.55
CA SER A 693 -6.09 -32.77 -17.79
C SER A 693 -5.64 -31.60 -16.98
N TYR A 694 -5.41 -30.45 -17.61
CA TYR A 694 -4.89 -29.27 -16.94
C TYR A 694 -5.62 -28.00 -17.33
N THR A 695 -5.48 -26.99 -16.46
CA THR A 695 -5.90 -25.61 -16.70
C THR A 695 -4.71 -24.70 -16.40
N ARG A 696 -4.48 -23.64 -17.19
CA ARG A 696 -3.35 -22.74 -17.05
C ARG A 696 -3.80 -21.30 -16.79
N LEU A 697 -3.09 -20.63 -15.85
CA LEU A 697 -3.25 -19.22 -15.57
C LEU A 697 -1.87 -18.56 -15.40
N ASP A 698 -1.54 -17.67 -16.30
CA ASP A 698 -0.28 -16.91 -16.31
C ASP A 698 -0.49 -15.44 -16.65
N GLY A 699 0.61 -14.69 -16.92
CA GLY A 699 0.58 -13.27 -17.28
C GLY A 699 -0.22 -12.98 -18.55
N ASN A 700 -0.21 -13.89 -19.52
CA ASN A 700 -0.88 -13.76 -20.81
C ASN A 700 -2.39 -14.01 -20.73
N THR A 701 -2.88 -14.63 -19.65
CA THR A 701 -4.31 -14.88 -19.45
C THR A 701 -5.07 -13.58 -19.27
N PRO A 702 -6.06 -13.25 -20.15
CA PRO A 702 -6.87 -12.04 -20.03
C PRO A 702 -7.53 -11.91 -18.64
N VAL A 703 -7.52 -10.71 -18.08
CA VAL A 703 -8.09 -10.45 -16.73
C VAL A 703 -9.56 -10.82 -16.65
N SER A 704 -10.31 -10.61 -17.73
CA SER A 704 -11.74 -10.97 -17.83
C SER A 704 -12.02 -12.47 -17.67
N GLN A 705 -11.11 -13.33 -18.10
CA GLN A 705 -11.26 -14.79 -18.08
C GLN A 705 -10.74 -15.44 -16.77
N ARG A 706 -9.82 -14.77 -16.06
CA ARG A 706 -9.15 -15.35 -14.87
C ARG A 706 -10.13 -15.89 -13.84
N GLN A 707 -11.16 -15.13 -13.51
CA GLN A 707 -12.14 -15.53 -12.51
C GLN A 707 -12.96 -16.73 -12.97
N GLN A 708 -13.34 -16.80 -14.24
CA GLN A 708 -14.09 -17.92 -14.80
C GLN A 708 -13.26 -19.21 -14.78
N ILE A 709 -11.97 -19.13 -15.10
CA ILE A 709 -11.02 -20.25 -15.02
C ILE A 709 -10.95 -20.78 -13.59
N VAL A 710 -10.82 -19.91 -12.59
CA VAL A 710 -10.78 -20.27 -11.18
C VAL A 710 -12.10 -20.87 -10.72
N ASP A 711 -13.23 -20.26 -11.07
CA ASP A 711 -14.56 -20.76 -10.72
C ASP A 711 -14.80 -22.14 -11.32
N ASN A 712 -14.38 -22.38 -12.55
CA ASN A 712 -14.48 -23.70 -13.21
C ASN A 712 -13.62 -24.76 -12.52
N PHE A 713 -12.38 -24.42 -12.14
CA PHE A 713 -11.49 -25.34 -11.42
C PHE A 713 -12.04 -25.71 -10.03
N ASN A 714 -12.68 -24.78 -9.33
CA ASN A 714 -13.23 -25.02 -8.00
C ASN A 714 -14.54 -25.81 -8.00
N ARG A 715 -15.16 -26.05 -9.16
CA ARG A 715 -16.39 -26.88 -9.24
C ARG A 715 -16.12 -28.30 -8.78
N LYS A 716 -17.09 -28.90 -8.09
CA LYS A 716 -16.98 -30.28 -7.56
C LYS A 716 -16.62 -31.30 -8.65
N PHE A 717 -17.15 -31.14 -9.85
CA PHE A 717 -16.92 -32.03 -11.01
C PHE A 717 -16.11 -31.32 -12.10
N SER A 718 -15.03 -30.61 -11.72
CA SER A 718 -14.13 -30.06 -12.72
C SER A 718 -13.33 -31.17 -13.40
N PRO A 719 -13.17 -31.14 -14.73
CA PRO A 719 -12.35 -32.12 -15.43
C PRO A 719 -10.86 -31.93 -15.22
N ALA A 720 -10.44 -30.75 -14.77
CA ALA A 720 -9.03 -30.40 -14.63
C ALA A 720 -8.44 -31.02 -13.35
N PHE A 721 -7.44 -31.89 -13.53
CA PHE A 721 -6.65 -32.49 -12.46
C PHE A 721 -5.59 -31.51 -11.97
N ILE A 722 -4.90 -30.80 -12.90
CA ILE A 722 -3.78 -29.90 -12.60
C ILE A 722 -4.15 -28.44 -12.92
N PHE A 723 -3.81 -27.52 -12.02
CA PHE A 723 -3.86 -26.08 -12.25
C PHE A 723 -2.44 -25.53 -12.34
N LEU A 724 -1.99 -25.19 -13.55
CA LEU A 724 -0.70 -24.56 -13.80
C LEU A 724 -0.77 -23.05 -13.48
N LEU A 725 -0.02 -22.59 -12.51
CA LEU A 725 -0.08 -21.24 -12.01
C LEU A 725 1.29 -20.55 -12.06
N SER A 726 1.36 -19.40 -12.70
CA SER A 726 2.49 -18.50 -12.53
C SER A 726 2.37 -17.74 -11.22
N SER A 727 3.43 -17.75 -10.37
CA SER A 727 3.43 -17.04 -9.08
C SER A 727 3.13 -15.55 -9.26
N LYS A 728 3.70 -14.89 -10.26
CA LYS A 728 3.46 -13.47 -10.58
C LYS A 728 2.03 -13.19 -11.04
N ALA A 729 1.43 -14.08 -11.84
CA ALA A 729 0.05 -13.94 -12.28
C ALA A 729 -0.95 -14.35 -11.18
N GLY A 730 -0.54 -15.29 -10.33
CA GLY A 730 -1.26 -15.71 -9.13
C GLY A 730 -1.21 -14.71 -7.98
N GLY A 731 -0.34 -13.71 -8.04
CA GLY A 731 -0.14 -12.69 -6.99
C GLY A 731 -1.39 -11.90 -6.60
N VAL A 732 -2.50 -12.10 -7.30
CA VAL A 732 -3.72 -11.32 -7.10
C VAL A 732 -4.86 -12.20 -6.60
N GLY A 733 -4.93 -12.42 -5.29
CA GLY A 733 -6.11 -12.84 -4.53
C GLY A 733 -6.95 -14.03 -5.03
N LEU A 734 -6.40 -14.89 -5.91
CA LEU A 734 -7.11 -16.06 -6.43
C LEU A 734 -7.49 -17.02 -5.30
N ASN A 735 -8.62 -17.69 -5.43
CA ASN A 735 -9.12 -18.68 -4.49
C ASN A 735 -9.15 -20.07 -5.15
N LEU A 736 -8.22 -20.97 -4.79
CA LEU A 736 -8.05 -22.30 -5.39
C LEU A 736 -8.34 -23.43 -4.38
N ILE A 737 -9.40 -23.27 -3.60
CA ILE A 737 -9.82 -24.25 -2.58
C ILE A 737 -10.31 -25.59 -3.16
N GLY A 738 -10.46 -25.69 -4.48
CA GLY A 738 -10.77 -26.93 -5.16
C GLY A 738 -9.59 -27.93 -5.18
N ALA A 739 -8.38 -27.52 -4.83
CA ALA A 739 -7.21 -28.37 -4.76
C ALA A 739 -6.85 -28.71 -3.32
N SER A 740 -6.34 -29.92 -3.09
CA SER A 740 -5.77 -30.43 -1.84
C SER A 740 -4.25 -30.52 -1.86
N HIS A 741 -3.63 -30.45 -3.03
CA HIS A 741 -2.19 -30.50 -3.22
C HIS A 741 -1.67 -29.23 -3.87
N LEU A 742 -0.54 -28.72 -3.36
CA LEU A 742 0.18 -27.59 -3.95
C LEU A 742 1.65 -27.99 -4.11
N ILE A 743 2.18 -27.84 -5.32
CA ILE A 743 3.58 -28.14 -5.63
C ILE A 743 4.26 -26.83 -6.07
N LEU A 744 5.26 -26.40 -5.31
CA LEU A 744 6.19 -25.33 -5.68
C LEU A 744 7.34 -25.98 -6.45
N TYR A 745 7.31 -25.89 -7.78
CA TYR A 745 8.32 -26.50 -8.65
C TYR A 745 9.66 -25.78 -8.54
N ASP A 746 9.60 -24.45 -8.48
CA ASP A 746 10.73 -23.60 -8.14
C ASP A 746 10.31 -22.62 -7.02
N ILE A 747 11.20 -22.41 -6.06
CA ILE A 747 11.00 -21.49 -4.95
C ILE A 747 11.53 -20.10 -5.32
N ASP A 748 10.89 -19.07 -4.75
CA ASP A 748 11.37 -17.70 -4.88
C ASP A 748 12.41 -17.40 -3.79
N TRP A 749 13.35 -16.48 -4.09
CA TRP A 749 14.29 -15.99 -3.08
C TRP A 749 13.56 -15.19 -1.98
N ASN A 750 12.41 -14.59 -2.30
CA ASN A 750 11.54 -13.94 -1.33
C ASN A 750 10.48 -14.94 -0.83
N PRO A 751 10.55 -15.41 0.41
CA PRO A 751 9.64 -16.40 0.95
C PRO A 751 8.17 -15.93 0.96
N ALA A 752 7.94 -14.61 0.95
CA ALA A 752 6.59 -14.06 0.88
C ALA A 752 5.84 -14.46 -0.40
N THR A 753 6.54 -14.66 -1.52
CA THR A 753 5.96 -15.12 -2.79
C THR A 753 5.41 -16.56 -2.65
N ASP A 754 6.18 -17.43 -2.03
CA ASP A 754 5.78 -18.82 -1.79
C ASP A 754 4.62 -18.91 -0.79
N ILE A 755 4.69 -18.15 0.31
CA ILE A 755 3.60 -18.04 1.30
C ILE A 755 2.31 -17.55 0.63
N GLN A 756 2.42 -16.56 -0.25
CA GLN A 756 1.28 -16.08 -1.02
C GLN A 756 0.68 -17.16 -1.93
N ALA A 757 1.52 -17.98 -2.59
CA ALA A 757 1.06 -19.09 -3.40
C ALA A 757 0.34 -20.16 -2.55
N MET A 758 0.90 -20.52 -1.40
CA MET A 758 0.30 -21.47 -0.45
C MET A 758 -1.06 -20.99 0.06
N ALA A 759 -1.18 -19.70 0.38
CA ALA A 759 -2.43 -19.10 0.84
C ALA A 759 -3.56 -19.07 -0.22
N ARG A 760 -3.32 -19.50 -1.45
CA ARG A 760 -4.36 -19.70 -2.48
C ARG A 760 -5.13 -20.99 -2.26
N VAL A 761 -4.48 -22.03 -1.76
CA VAL A 761 -5.05 -23.36 -1.52
C VAL A 761 -5.43 -23.54 -0.06
N TRP A 762 -4.55 -23.21 0.86
CA TRP A 762 -4.79 -23.31 2.31
C TRP A 762 -5.35 -22.02 2.87
N ARG A 763 -6.66 -21.92 2.89
CA ARG A 763 -7.40 -20.73 3.31
C ARG A 763 -8.84 -21.06 3.68
N ASP A 764 -9.58 -20.06 4.16
CA ASP A 764 -11.00 -20.21 4.49
C ASP A 764 -11.83 -20.75 3.32
N GLY A 765 -12.63 -21.75 3.61
CA GLY A 765 -13.40 -22.52 2.63
C GLY A 765 -12.75 -23.83 2.19
N GLN A 766 -11.48 -24.10 2.55
CA GLN A 766 -10.83 -25.40 2.32
C GLN A 766 -11.43 -26.45 3.26
N LYS A 767 -11.73 -27.63 2.70
CA LYS A 767 -12.36 -28.76 3.43
C LYS A 767 -11.44 -29.96 3.58
N HIS A 768 -10.39 -30.04 2.75
CA HIS A 768 -9.45 -31.17 2.70
C HIS A 768 -8.14 -30.82 3.40
N THR A 769 -7.46 -31.83 3.93
CA THR A 769 -6.06 -31.67 4.34
C THR A 769 -5.23 -31.19 3.16
N VAL A 770 -4.42 -30.15 3.35
CA VAL A 770 -3.61 -29.59 2.29
C VAL A 770 -2.18 -30.09 2.39
N HIS A 771 -1.69 -30.66 1.30
CA HIS A 771 -0.32 -31.12 1.15
C HIS A 771 0.47 -30.14 0.29
N ILE A 772 1.56 -29.61 0.83
CA ILE A 772 2.45 -28.67 0.15
C ILE A 772 3.78 -29.36 -0.08
N TYR A 773 4.30 -29.26 -1.30
CA TYR A 773 5.56 -29.84 -1.71
C TYR A 773 6.48 -28.75 -2.28
N ARG A 774 7.68 -28.62 -1.74
CA ARG A 774 8.72 -27.74 -2.25
C ARG A 774 9.83 -28.56 -2.88
N LEU A 775 10.05 -28.40 -4.19
CA LEU A 775 11.08 -29.14 -4.91
C LEU A 775 12.40 -28.38 -4.92
N LEU A 776 13.42 -28.94 -4.31
CA LEU A 776 14.78 -28.38 -4.26
C LEU A 776 15.74 -29.33 -5.00
N THR A 777 16.64 -28.76 -5.81
CA THR A 777 17.74 -29.56 -6.38
C THR A 777 18.86 -29.64 -5.35
N THR A 778 19.32 -30.86 -5.05
CA THR A 778 20.49 -31.10 -4.17
C THR A 778 21.73 -31.22 -5.03
N GLY A 779 22.83 -30.67 -4.55
CA GLY A 779 24.14 -30.78 -5.19
C GLY A 779 24.96 -31.89 -4.60
#